data_94a911f715666a760eb41a518a5d2b4c
#
_entry.id   94a911f715666a760eb41a518a5d2b4c
#
_cell.length_a   1.000
_cell.length_b   1.000
_cell.length_c   1.000
_cell.angle_alpha   90.00
_cell.angle_beta   90.00
_cell.angle_gamma   90.00
#
_symmetry.space_group_name_H-M   'P 1'
#
loop_
_entity.id
_entity.type
_entity.pdbx_description
1 polymer ?
#
loop_
_entity_poly.entity_id
_entity_poly.type
_entity_poly.pdbx_seq_one_letter_code
_entity_poly.pdbx_strand_id
1 'polypeptide(L)'
;MKKLLFILGMMGYIIPGQSQEVKTTFQTSQPWKRSIDVQADAVMVYGTGKTLNERVESWRKKGYTTHFMTGIAWGGYKSYFYGMWDGKKHTDEVQMDMKNDSIMHGPMNPYIVPSLNYLEYFKETQIKPVIDAGISEIFLEEPEFWAYAGYSEAFKREWEAYYGFPWRAQHLSAENTYLSNKLKYHLYYRALDEAFAYAKEYGKQKGMDVKCYVPTHSLINYSMWHIVSPEASLASMKHCDGYIAQVWTGTSRVPNYFNGKRGERVFETAFLEYGCMESMTRPTGRKMFFLTDPIEDRKVDWEDYKRNYQATFTAQLLYPQIADYEIMPWPNRIYEGLYRKSANSEEKGTIPRFYSTQMQVMVNTLNPMPLSENKVNGSQGISILMANSLMFQRSLEPVEGYEDPQLSNFFGLTLPLLKRGVPVSISHLENVGYADTWKDVKVLLMTYSNMKPLDPKAHEHLAEWVKQGGTIIYCGRDNDVYQNVLEWWNQNGNSYTAPSQHLFTIMGMPEKASEGVYTYGKGNVYVVRQDPKEFVMNERGDATLLKQVEHAYGQLEYKNHFYLERAPYVMAAVLDENAISNEPLQLQGHYIDLFDPKLPCMEVVKVNPGEQAFLFDIDAVKDAMRPQVLAAASRQYEEKVGERSFAFTAKSPANTDNVMRILLPKEPKMVKVAATYQSEWDAKTRTLLLQFENQPEGIQVEITW
;
A
#
# COMPACT_ATOMS: atom_id res chain seq x y z
N MET A 1 -69.76 -36.35 -2.00
CA MET A 1 -69.06 -35.24 -2.65
C MET A 1 -68.50 -34.33 -1.56
N LYS A 2 -67.24 -34.55 -1.15
CA LYS A 2 -66.53 -33.71 -0.17
C LYS A 2 -65.34 -33.09 -0.91
N LYS A 3 -65.29 -31.77 -0.99
CA LYS A 3 -64.17 -30.99 -1.50
C LYS A 3 -63.07 -30.94 -0.45
N LEU A 4 -61.90 -31.46 -0.75
CA LEU A 4 -60.67 -31.32 0.05
C LEU A 4 -59.99 -30.05 -0.41
N LEU A 5 -59.83 -29.07 0.48
CA LEU A 5 -58.98 -27.89 0.26
C LEU A 5 -57.54 -28.25 0.66
N PHE A 6 -56.60 -28.20 -0.30
CA PHE A 6 -55.18 -28.27 -0.07
C PHE A 6 -54.66 -26.85 0.22
N ILE A 7 -54.25 -26.62 1.48
CA ILE A 7 -53.47 -25.41 1.83
C ILE A 7 -52.02 -25.77 1.61
N LEU A 8 -51.40 -25.26 0.52
CA LEU A 8 -49.94 -25.26 0.37
C LEU A 8 -49.35 -24.17 1.28
N GLY A 9 -48.71 -24.58 2.35
CA GLY A 9 -47.85 -23.72 3.13
C GLY A 9 -46.57 -23.43 2.35
N MET A 10 -46.38 -22.19 1.87
CA MET A 10 -45.12 -21.69 1.41
C MET A 10 -44.15 -21.60 2.59
N MET A 11 -43.33 -22.63 2.81
CA MET A 11 -42.09 -22.49 3.56
C MET A 11 -41.14 -21.61 2.74
N GLY A 12 -41.02 -20.35 3.12
CA GLY A 12 -39.99 -19.48 2.58
C GLY A 12 -38.61 -20.06 2.95
N TYR A 13 -37.92 -20.59 1.97
CA TYR A 13 -36.48 -20.83 2.09
C TYR A 13 -35.82 -19.47 2.27
N ILE A 14 -35.34 -19.19 3.48
CA ILE A 14 -34.38 -18.13 3.73
C ILE A 14 -33.08 -18.63 3.06
N ILE A 15 -32.80 -18.13 1.86
CA ILE A 15 -31.49 -18.24 1.25
C ILE A 15 -30.55 -17.47 2.18
N PRO A 16 -29.48 -18.08 2.72
CA PRO A 16 -28.48 -17.32 3.45
C PRO A 16 -27.99 -16.23 2.50
N GLY A 17 -28.13 -14.96 2.89
CA GLY A 17 -27.66 -13.85 2.07
C GLY A 17 -26.18 -14.08 1.72
N GLN A 18 -25.83 -14.00 0.45
CA GLN A 18 -24.46 -13.83 0.06
C GLN A 18 -23.92 -12.64 0.84
N SER A 19 -22.92 -12.84 1.66
CA SER A 19 -22.21 -11.74 2.31
C SER A 19 -21.75 -10.81 1.19
N GLN A 20 -22.18 -9.55 1.23
CA GLN A 20 -21.73 -8.55 0.28
C GLN A 20 -20.20 -8.52 0.35
N GLU A 21 -19.54 -8.64 -0.81
CA GLU A 21 -18.09 -8.58 -0.88
C GLU A 21 -17.62 -7.21 -0.37
N VAL A 22 -16.73 -7.21 0.63
CA VAL A 22 -16.15 -5.98 1.19
C VAL A 22 -15.07 -5.48 0.24
N LYS A 23 -15.28 -4.30 -0.34
CA LYS A 23 -14.32 -3.60 -1.20
C LYS A 23 -13.67 -2.42 -0.47
N THR A 24 -14.40 -1.75 0.40
CA THR A 24 -13.90 -0.59 1.12
C THR A 24 -14.01 -0.76 2.62
N THR A 25 -12.98 -0.34 3.32
CA THR A 25 -12.90 -0.39 4.78
C THR A 25 -12.20 0.86 5.32
N PHE A 26 -12.28 1.08 6.63
CA PHE A 26 -11.49 2.09 7.36
C PHE A 26 -11.29 1.65 8.80
N GLN A 27 -10.33 2.24 9.49
CA GLN A 27 -10.02 1.89 10.88
C GLN A 27 -10.42 3.00 11.86
N THR A 28 -10.87 2.60 13.05
CA THR A 28 -11.16 3.52 14.16
C THR A 28 -11.17 2.80 15.52
N SER A 29 -10.69 3.48 16.54
CA SER A 29 -10.82 3.01 17.94
C SER A 29 -12.10 3.51 18.63
N GLN A 30 -12.96 4.27 17.93
CA GLN A 30 -14.15 4.90 18.48
C GLN A 30 -15.42 4.10 18.18
N PRO A 31 -16.47 4.18 19.01
CA PRO A 31 -17.82 3.76 18.62
C PRO A 31 -18.31 4.66 17.47
N TRP A 32 -19.37 4.23 16.80
CA TRP A 32 -19.99 5.03 15.74
C TRP A 32 -20.34 6.45 16.20
N LYS A 33 -19.97 7.41 15.39
CA LYS A 33 -20.32 8.83 15.53
C LYS A 33 -20.71 9.40 14.17
N ARG A 34 -21.61 10.39 14.19
CA ARG A 34 -22.07 11.08 12.97
C ARG A 34 -20.93 11.74 12.16
N SER A 35 -19.91 12.24 12.85
CA SER A 35 -18.78 12.94 12.25
C SER A 35 -17.77 12.04 11.53
N ILE A 36 -17.76 10.74 11.81
CA ILE A 36 -16.78 9.78 11.27
C ILE A 36 -17.42 8.66 10.43
N ASP A 37 -18.67 8.84 10.04
CA ASP A 37 -19.42 7.87 9.24
C ASP A 37 -19.12 8.03 7.74
N VAL A 38 -17.96 7.53 7.31
CA VAL A 38 -17.40 7.74 5.95
C VAL A 38 -18.03 6.86 4.86
N GLN A 39 -19.01 6.03 5.19
CA GLN A 39 -19.80 5.22 4.25
C GLN A 39 -18.97 4.20 3.46
N ALA A 40 -18.10 3.43 4.15
CA ALA A 40 -17.44 2.24 3.64
C ALA A 40 -18.32 0.97 3.79
N ASP A 41 -17.88 -0.16 3.22
CA ASP A 41 -18.56 -1.46 3.38
C ASP A 41 -18.29 -2.07 4.77
N ALA A 42 -17.07 -1.86 5.30
CA ALA A 42 -16.65 -2.39 6.58
C ALA A 42 -15.91 -1.35 7.44
N VAL A 43 -15.82 -1.65 8.73
CA VAL A 43 -15.00 -0.91 9.68
C VAL A 43 -14.09 -1.87 10.45
N MET A 44 -12.81 -1.55 10.52
CA MET A 44 -11.83 -2.22 11.38
C MET A 44 -11.84 -1.55 12.75
N VAL A 45 -12.45 -2.23 13.74
CA VAL A 45 -12.47 -1.76 15.13
C VAL A 45 -11.08 -1.99 15.73
N TYR A 46 -10.40 -0.89 16.07
CA TYR A 46 -9.00 -0.93 16.47
C TYR A 46 -8.81 -1.25 17.95
N GLY A 47 -7.99 -2.27 18.24
CA GLY A 47 -7.58 -2.69 19.57
C GLY A 47 -8.69 -3.33 20.40
N THR A 48 -8.29 -4.16 21.37
CA THR A 48 -9.16 -4.81 22.35
C THR A 48 -9.46 -3.87 23.53
N GLY A 49 -9.95 -4.39 24.62
CA GLY A 49 -10.24 -3.68 25.86
C GLY A 49 -11.69 -3.83 26.27
N LYS A 50 -12.06 -3.22 27.40
CA LYS A 50 -13.38 -3.39 28.02
C LYS A 50 -14.56 -2.95 27.13
N THR A 51 -14.31 -2.05 26.18
CA THR A 51 -15.34 -1.47 25.30
C THR A 51 -15.39 -2.14 23.92
N LEU A 52 -14.64 -3.22 23.65
CA LEU A 52 -14.61 -3.86 22.33
C LEU A 52 -16.03 -4.21 21.85
N ASN A 53 -16.79 -4.94 22.64
CA ASN A 53 -18.15 -5.36 22.25
C ASN A 53 -19.09 -4.17 22.01
N GLU A 54 -19.01 -3.13 22.83
CA GLU A 54 -19.80 -1.91 22.67
C GLU A 54 -19.47 -1.21 21.36
N ARG A 55 -18.18 -1.06 21.03
CA ARG A 55 -17.70 -0.44 19.77
C ARG A 55 -18.17 -1.25 18.57
N VAL A 56 -17.96 -2.56 18.58
CA VAL A 56 -18.41 -3.47 17.52
C VAL A 56 -19.91 -3.36 17.30
N GLU A 57 -20.71 -3.47 18.36
CA GLU A 57 -22.16 -3.39 18.25
C GLU A 57 -22.67 -2.01 17.80
N SER A 58 -21.99 -0.93 18.16
CA SER A 58 -22.35 0.42 17.70
C SER A 58 -22.26 0.57 16.18
N TRP A 59 -21.26 -0.02 15.56
CA TRP A 59 -21.07 -0.03 14.11
C TRP A 59 -22.01 -1.03 13.41
N ARG A 60 -22.19 -2.24 13.96
CA ARG A 60 -23.14 -3.24 13.42
C ARG A 60 -24.57 -2.71 13.33
N LYS A 61 -25.02 -1.97 14.33
CA LYS A 61 -26.33 -1.30 14.34
C LYS A 61 -26.53 -0.28 13.22
N LYS A 62 -25.44 0.19 12.61
CA LYS A 62 -25.45 1.12 11.46
C LYS A 62 -25.28 0.42 10.13
N GLY A 63 -25.23 -0.92 10.11
CA GLY A 63 -25.17 -1.73 8.91
C GLY A 63 -23.75 -2.03 8.41
N TYR A 64 -22.71 -1.68 9.16
CA TYR A 64 -21.33 -2.00 8.79
C TYR A 64 -20.98 -3.47 9.07
N THR A 65 -20.25 -4.09 8.17
CA THR A 65 -19.44 -5.26 8.47
C THR A 65 -18.32 -4.85 9.42
N THR A 66 -18.10 -5.62 10.47
CA THR A 66 -17.07 -5.28 11.48
C THR A 66 -15.89 -6.23 11.38
N HIS A 67 -14.72 -5.67 11.19
CA HIS A 67 -13.42 -6.32 11.24
C HIS A 67 -12.66 -5.86 12.48
N PHE A 68 -11.50 -6.45 12.73
CA PHE A 68 -10.62 -6.04 13.84
C PHE A 68 -9.23 -5.72 13.34
N MET A 69 -8.60 -4.70 13.93
CA MET A 69 -7.20 -4.36 13.68
C MET A 69 -6.46 -4.05 14.99
N THR A 70 -5.19 -4.42 15.05
CA THR A 70 -4.27 -4.00 16.12
C THR A 70 -2.81 -4.18 15.69
N GLY A 71 -1.89 -3.42 16.29
CA GLY A 71 -0.45 -3.63 16.10
C GLY A 71 0.01 -4.95 16.70
N ILE A 72 0.89 -5.66 16.01
CA ILE A 72 1.55 -6.86 16.55
C ILE A 72 2.88 -6.52 17.22
N ALA A 73 3.50 -5.42 16.84
CA ALA A 73 4.85 -5.06 17.26
C ALA A 73 4.90 -4.13 18.46
N TRP A 74 3.78 -3.58 18.91
CA TRP A 74 3.73 -2.58 19.99
C TRP A 74 2.39 -2.58 20.72
N GLY A 75 2.38 -2.03 21.93
CA GLY A 75 1.15 -1.89 22.70
C GLY A 75 1.37 -1.55 24.17
N GLY A 76 0.37 -0.95 24.78
CA GLY A 76 0.34 -0.56 26.20
C GLY A 76 0.05 -1.73 27.16
N TYR A 77 0.72 -2.85 27.01
CA TYR A 77 0.43 -4.12 27.69
C TYR A 77 0.96 -4.16 29.14
N LYS A 78 0.46 -3.27 29.99
CA LYS A 78 0.88 -3.16 31.41
C LYS A 78 0.72 -4.46 32.19
N SER A 79 -0.33 -5.24 31.94
CA SER A 79 -0.55 -6.53 32.59
C SER A 79 0.55 -7.53 32.28
N TYR A 80 1.07 -7.49 31.06
CA TYR A 80 2.21 -8.31 30.64
C TYR A 80 3.51 -7.82 31.26
N PHE A 81 3.87 -6.57 31.00
CA PHE A 81 5.17 -6.01 31.41
C PHE A 81 5.40 -6.06 32.91
N TYR A 82 4.36 -5.86 33.72
CA TYR A 82 4.49 -5.76 35.18
C TYR A 82 4.03 -7.01 35.95
N GLY A 83 3.83 -8.13 35.26
CA GLY A 83 3.61 -9.43 35.87
C GLY A 83 2.20 -9.67 36.41
N MET A 84 1.20 -8.95 35.92
CA MET A 84 -0.20 -9.18 36.31
C MET A 84 -0.86 -10.32 35.53
N TRP A 85 -0.25 -10.78 34.45
CA TRP A 85 -0.77 -11.84 33.61
C TRP A 85 -0.34 -13.23 34.11
N ASP A 86 0.94 -13.47 34.28
CA ASP A 86 1.53 -14.78 34.62
C ASP A 86 2.40 -14.76 35.88
N GLY A 87 2.45 -13.64 36.61
CA GLY A 87 3.26 -13.44 37.80
C GLY A 87 4.74 -13.08 37.53
N LYS A 88 5.15 -12.95 36.24
CA LYS A 88 6.51 -12.60 35.84
C LYS A 88 6.55 -11.24 35.15
N LYS A 89 7.60 -10.47 35.38
CA LYS A 89 7.84 -9.22 34.67
C LYS A 89 8.50 -9.51 33.32
N HIS A 90 8.00 -8.87 32.26
CA HIS A 90 8.48 -9.01 30.89
C HIS A 90 9.03 -7.69 30.30
N THR A 91 9.56 -6.80 31.17
CA THR A 91 10.13 -5.52 30.72
C THR A 91 11.41 -5.67 29.90
N ASP A 92 12.06 -6.81 29.96
CA ASP A 92 13.21 -7.19 29.14
C ASP A 92 12.83 -7.59 27.69
N GLU A 93 11.54 -7.72 27.40
CA GLU A 93 11.01 -8.01 26.04
C GLU A 93 10.67 -6.75 25.25
N VAL A 94 10.96 -5.56 25.77
CA VAL A 94 10.85 -4.31 25.00
C VAL A 94 12.03 -4.19 24.04
N GLN A 95 11.79 -3.67 22.82
CA GLN A 95 12.87 -3.32 21.91
C GLN A 95 13.72 -2.20 22.52
N MET A 96 15.01 -2.43 22.65
CA MET A 96 15.95 -1.47 23.25
C MET A 96 17.09 -1.17 22.29
N ASP A 97 17.52 0.07 22.28
CA ASP A 97 18.69 0.52 21.55
C ASP A 97 20.02 0.23 22.29
N MET A 98 21.12 0.65 21.71
CA MET A 98 22.47 0.47 22.24
C MET A 98 22.70 1.16 23.60
N LYS A 99 21.90 2.17 23.98
CA LYS A 99 21.94 2.88 25.25
C LYS A 99 21.03 2.26 26.30
N ASN A 100 20.32 1.17 25.94
CA ASN A 100 19.24 0.55 26.70
C ASN A 100 18.00 1.47 26.86
N ASP A 101 17.82 2.42 25.96
CA ASP A 101 16.59 3.19 25.89
C ASP A 101 15.50 2.37 25.17
N SER A 102 14.30 2.37 25.75
CA SER A 102 13.15 1.69 25.15
C SER A 102 12.66 2.42 23.92
N ILE A 103 12.43 1.69 22.84
CA ILE A 103 11.87 2.25 21.60
C ILE A 103 10.36 2.27 21.70
N MET A 104 9.76 3.42 21.46
CA MET A 104 8.34 3.68 21.70
C MET A 104 7.63 4.01 20.40
N HIS A 105 6.52 3.35 20.13
CA HIS A 105 5.57 3.72 19.07
C HIS A 105 4.81 5.01 19.45
N GLY A 106 4.48 5.15 20.72
CA GLY A 106 3.80 6.31 21.26
C GLY A 106 3.86 6.33 22.79
N PRO A 107 3.29 7.34 23.46
CA PRO A 107 3.30 7.40 24.90
C PRO A 107 2.75 6.10 25.52
N MET A 108 3.53 5.42 26.34
CA MET A 108 3.19 4.16 27.02
C MET A 108 3.00 2.92 26.12
N ASN A 109 3.37 2.98 24.86
CA ASN A 109 3.28 1.88 23.90
C ASN A 109 4.69 1.51 23.38
N PRO A 110 5.47 0.70 24.12
CA PRO A 110 6.78 0.27 23.63
C PRO A 110 6.67 -0.73 22.48
N TYR A 111 7.65 -0.73 21.59
CA TYR A 111 7.88 -1.82 20.66
C TYR A 111 8.37 -3.06 21.38
N ILE A 112 8.01 -4.24 20.91
CA ILE A 112 8.18 -5.51 21.60
C ILE A 112 9.07 -6.45 20.80
N VAL A 113 9.93 -7.20 21.48
CA VAL A 113 10.58 -8.40 20.93
C VAL A 113 9.55 -9.51 20.96
N PRO A 114 9.13 -10.09 19.81
CA PRO A 114 8.06 -11.07 19.77
C PRO A 114 8.56 -12.45 20.24
N SER A 115 8.78 -12.58 21.54
CA SER A 115 9.09 -13.83 22.21
C SER A 115 7.91 -14.79 22.21
N LEU A 116 8.13 -16.06 22.50
CA LEU A 116 7.04 -17.04 22.64
C LEU A 116 6.08 -16.68 23.80
N ASN A 117 6.59 -16.13 24.90
CA ASN A 117 5.75 -15.66 26.02
C ASN A 117 4.82 -14.52 25.59
N TYR A 118 5.37 -13.55 24.85
CA TYR A 118 4.55 -12.47 24.29
C TYR A 118 3.46 -13.00 23.36
N LEU A 119 3.77 -13.97 22.53
CA LEU A 119 2.79 -14.54 21.60
C LEU A 119 1.65 -15.26 22.33
N GLU A 120 1.91 -15.97 23.42
CA GLU A 120 0.84 -16.55 24.24
C GLU A 120 -0.05 -15.47 24.86
N TYR A 121 0.53 -14.41 25.42
CA TYR A 121 -0.22 -13.26 25.90
C TYR A 121 -1.07 -12.62 24.79
N PHE A 122 -0.48 -12.42 23.61
CA PHE A 122 -1.16 -11.78 22.48
C PHE A 122 -2.35 -12.63 21.97
N LYS A 123 -2.16 -13.92 21.81
CA LYS A 123 -3.23 -14.87 21.43
C LYS A 123 -4.41 -14.79 22.42
N GLU A 124 -4.11 -14.80 23.71
CA GLU A 124 -5.15 -14.79 24.77
C GLU A 124 -5.88 -13.45 24.89
N THR A 125 -5.16 -12.32 24.75
CA THR A 125 -5.69 -10.99 25.06
C THR A 125 -6.08 -10.17 23.84
N GLN A 126 -5.50 -10.45 22.66
CA GLN A 126 -5.76 -9.68 21.45
C GLN A 126 -6.56 -10.48 20.40
N ILE A 127 -6.35 -11.78 20.27
CA ILE A 127 -7.02 -12.58 19.23
C ILE A 127 -8.29 -13.24 19.75
N LYS A 128 -8.19 -13.97 20.86
CA LYS A 128 -9.31 -14.74 21.42
C LYS A 128 -10.56 -13.89 21.69
N PRO A 129 -10.50 -12.72 22.36
CA PRO A 129 -11.67 -11.89 22.61
C PRO A 129 -12.36 -11.38 21.34
N VAL A 130 -11.61 -11.18 20.28
CA VAL A 130 -12.11 -10.70 18.98
C VAL A 130 -12.95 -11.78 18.30
N ILE A 131 -12.46 -13.01 18.27
CA ILE A 131 -13.20 -14.16 17.72
C ILE A 131 -14.44 -14.45 18.58
N ASP A 132 -14.33 -14.35 19.91
CA ASP A 132 -15.48 -14.49 20.84
C ASP A 132 -16.53 -13.37 20.62
N ALA A 133 -16.14 -12.18 20.13
CA ALA A 133 -17.05 -11.11 19.70
C ALA A 133 -17.68 -11.33 18.31
N GLY A 134 -17.42 -12.49 17.68
CA GLY A 134 -17.97 -12.85 16.37
C GLY A 134 -17.36 -12.10 15.20
N ILE A 135 -16.08 -11.70 15.29
CA ILE A 135 -15.32 -11.09 14.20
C ILE A 135 -14.49 -12.16 13.51
N SER A 136 -14.62 -12.26 12.19
CA SER A 136 -13.95 -13.27 11.37
C SER A 136 -12.80 -12.72 10.50
N GLU A 137 -12.60 -11.40 10.45
CA GLU A 137 -11.49 -10.82 9.73
C GLU A 137 -10.59 -10.01 10.68
N ILE A 138 -9.33 -10.45 10.77
CA ILE A 138 -8.34 -9.97 11.73
C ILE A 138 -7.16 -9.39 10.97
N PHE A 139 -6.81 -8.15 11.28
CA PHE A 139 -5.71 -7.39 10.72
C PHE A 139 -4.66 -7.15 11.81
N LEU A 140 -3.46 -7.74 11.63
CA LEU A 140 -2.32 -7.52 12.52
C LEU A 140 -1.32 -6.63 11.81
N GLU A 141 -1.29 -5.36 12.21
CA GLU A 141 -0.51 -4.35 11.51
C GLU A 141 0.92 -4.22 12.01
N GLU A 142 1.76 -3.71 11.12
CA GLU A 142 3.10 -3.18 11.39
C GLU A 142 3.98 -4.16 12.17
N PRO A 143 4.39 -5.30 11.56
CA PRO A 143 5.33 -6.23 12.17
C PRO A 143 6.75 -5.64 12.15
N GLU A 144 7.00 -4.62 12.97
CA GLU A 144 8.13 -3.71 12.92
C GLU A 144 9.19 -4.02 13.97
N PHE A 145 10.40 -4.30 13.50
CA PHE A 145 11.56 -4.34 14.36
C PHE A 145 12.56 -3.24 13.92
N TRP A 146 12.85 -2.29 14.79
CA TRP A 146 13.77 -1.22 14.45
C TRP A 146 15.20 -1.76 14.25
N ALA A 147 15.86 -1.37 13.17
CA ALA A 147 17.21 -1.87 12.86
C ALA A 147 18.23 -1.53 13.91
N TYR A 148 18.06 -0.42 14.62
CA TYR A 148 18.94 -0.01 15.73
C TYR A 148 18.56 -0.63 17.09
N ALA A 149 17.44 -1.33 17.20
CA ALA A 149 17.10 -2.17 18.34
C ALA A 149 17.93 -3.47 18.34
N GLY A 150 17.75 -4.30 19.39
CA GLY A 150 18.42 -5.61 19.47
C GLY A 150 19.40 -5.73 20.63
N TYR A 151 19.25 -4.88 21.65
CA TYR A 151 20.11 -4.87 22.84
C TYR A 151 19.43 -5.36 24.11
N SER A 152 18.11 -5.63 24.07
CA SER A 152 17.37 -6.20 25.21
C SER A 152 17.75 -7.65 25.50
N GLU A 153 17.59 -8.08 26.75
CA GLU A 153 17.93 -9.45 27.15
C GLU A 153 17.10 -10.50 26.44
N ALA A 154 15.84 -10.21 26.12
CA ALA A 154 15.02 -11.12 25.33
C ALA A 154 15.58 -11.31 23.92
N PHE A 155 16.01 -10.24 23.24
CA PHE A 155 16.62 -10.36 21.91
C PHE A 155 17.93 -11.17 21.93
N LYS A 156 18.75 -11.00 22.98
CA LYS A 156 19.98 -11.79 23.14
C LYS A 156 19.69 -13.27 23.30
N ARG A 157 18.65 -13.64 24.08
CA ARG A 157 18.21 -15.03 24.19
C ARG A 157 17.71 -15.61 22.87
N GLU A 158 16.90 -14.85 22.10
CA GLU A 158 16.44 -15.26 20.76
C GLU A 158 17.61 -15.42 19.79
N TRP A 159 18.64 -14.57 19.88
CA TRP A 159 19.86 -14.69 19.08
C TRP A 159 20.59 -16.01 19.36
N GLU A 160 20.85 -16.32 20.65
CA GLU A 160 21.53 -17.54 21.04
C GLU A 160 20.73 -18.80 20.63
N ALA A 161 19.41 -18.73 20.75
CA ALA A 161 18.52 -19.82 20.33
C ALA A 161 18.53 -20.04 18.79
N TYR A 162 18.58 -18.95 18.02
CA TYR A 162 18.53 -19.00 16.56
C TYR A 162 19.87 -19.37 15.93
N TYR A 163 20.98 -18.76 16.39
CA TYR A 163 22.30 -18.96 15.80
C TYR A 163 23.17 -20.02 16.50
N GLY A 164 22.86 -20.39 17.73
CA GLY A 164 23.63 -21.36 18.51
C GLY A 164 24.98 -20.84 19.04
N PHE A 165 25.18 -19.53 19.03
CA PHE A 165 26.36 -18.87 19.60
C PHE A 165 25.98 -17.57 20.32
N PRO A 166 26.87 -17.06 21.25
CA PRO A 166 26.59 -15.86 22.04
C PRO A 166 26.28 -14.64 21.19
N TRP A 167 25.37 -13.81 21.67
CA TRP A 167 24.99 -12.55 21.03
C TRP A 167 26.18 -11.65 20.75
N ARG A 168 26.14 -10.98 19.60
CA ARG A 168 27.14 -10.01 19.17
C ARG A 168 26.48 -8.67 18.89
N ALA A 169 27.05 -7.58 19.42
CA ALA A 169 26.52 -6.24 19.21
C ALA A 169 26.57 -5.85 17.72
N GLN A 170 25.47 -5.47 17.19
CA GLN A 170 25.30 -5.22 15.73
C GLN A 170 26.18 -4.07 15.21
N HIS A 171 26.43 -3.03 16.00
CA HIS A 171 27.23 -1.87 15.60
C HIS A 171 28.74 -2.17 15.44
N LEU A 172 29.20 -3.37 15.82
CA LEU A 172 30.64 -3.71 15.80
C LEU A 172 31.09 -4.20 14.39
N SER A 173 30.21 -4.63 13.52
CA SER A 173 30.58 -5.05 12.17
C SER A 173 29.37 -5.13 11.25
N ALA A 174 29.60 -5.09 9.93
CA ALA A 174 28.59 -5.32 8.91
C ALA A 174 27.94 -6.70 9.06
N GLU A 175 28.70 -7.75 9.36
CA GLU A 175 28.18 -9.09 9.60
C GLU A 175 27.20 -9.11 10.77
N ASN A 176 27.56 -8.52 11.90
CA ASN A 176 26.67 -8.48 13.06
C ASN A 176 25.40 -7.66 12.80
N THR A 177 25.50 -6.56 12.05
CA THR A 177 24.32 -5.79 11.58
C THR A 177 23.39 -6.68 10.73
N TYR A 178 23.95 -7.37 9.75
CA TYR A 178 23.19 -8.23 8.85
C TYR A 178 22.50 -9.38 9.62
N LEU A 179 23.24 -10.09 10.46
CA LEU A 179 22.70 -11.20 11.27
C LEU A 179 21.62 -10.70 12.25
N SER A 180 21.83 -9.53 12.89
CA SER A 180 20.82 -8.94 13.77
C SER A 180 19.51 -8.66 13.02
N ASN A 181 19.58 -8.06 11.85
CA ASN A 181 18.40 -7.74 11.06
C ASN A 181 17.75 -9.00 10.47
N LYS A 182 18.53 -10.01 10.08
CA LYS A 182 18.01 -11.33 9.66
C LYS A 182 17.22 -12.02 10.78
N LEU A 183 17.70 -11.95 12.02
CA LEU A 183 16.96 -12.46 13.18
C LEU A 183 15.66 -11.68 13.41
N LYS A 184 15.69 -10.34 13.36
CA LYS A 184 14.49 -9.49 13.52
C LYS A 184 13.41 -9.84 12.51
N TYR A 185 13.80 -10.03 11.25
CA TYR A 185 12.93 -10.52 10.18
C TYR A 185 12.31 -11.89 10.56
N HIS A 186 13.12 -12.86 11.00
CA HIS A 186 12.66 -14.19 11.39
C HIS A 186 11.66 -14.13 12.56
N LEU A 187 11.90 -13.27 13.55
CA LEU A 187 11.05 -13.16 14.73
C LEU A 187 9.62 -12.71 14.39
N TYR A 188 9.45 -11.71 13.52
CA TYR A 188 8.11 -11.29 13.11
C TYR A 188 7.47 -12.22 12.10
N TYR A 189 8.24 -12.92 11.26
CA TYR A 189 7.68 -14.00 10.44
C TYR A 189 7.05 -15.08 11.33
N ARG A 190 7.82 -15.57 12.33
CA ARG A 190 7.32 -16.53 13.31
C ARG A 190 6.10 -16.01 14.08
N ALA A 191 6.13 -14.77 14.53
CA ALA A 191 5.05 -14.18 15.30
C ALA A 191 3.73 -14.14 14.53
N LEU A 192 3.77 -13.71 13.27
CA LEU A 192 2.57 -13.66 12.43
C LEU A 192 2.06 -15.05 12.08
N ASP A 193 2.94 -16.00 11.74
CA ASP A 193 2.53 -17.37 11.42
C ASP A 193 1.84 -18.06 12.61
N GLU A 194 2.39 -17.94 13.81
CA GLU A 194 1.79 -18.49 15.04
C GLU A 194 0.47 -17.79 15.41
N ALA A 195 0.42 -16.45 15.33
CA ALA A 195 -0.80 -15.69 15.64
C ALA A 195 -1.93 -16.04 14.67
N PHE A 196 -1.64 -16.13 13.38
CA PHE A 196 -2.63 -16.46 12.36
C PHE A 196 -3.06 -17.94 12.40
N ALA A 197 -2.11 -18.85 12.65
CA ALA A 197 -2.45 -20.25 12.87
C ALA A 197 -3.41 -20.43 14.05
N TYR A 198 -3.14 -19.76 15.18
CA TYR A 198 -4.02 -19.77 16.33
C TYR A 198 -5.39 -19.16 16.01
N ALA A 199 -5.44 -18.01 15.34
CA ALA A 199 -6.70 -17.35 14.97
C ALA A 199 -7.60 -18.25 14.12
N LYS A 200 -7.02 -18.93 13.12
CA LYS A 200 -7.76 -19.86 12.25
C LYS A 200 -8.22 -21.11 13.00
N GLU A 201 -7.37 -21.70 13.84
CA GLU A 201 -7.74 -22.88 14.62
C GLU A 201 -8.82 -22.56 15.67
N TYR A 202 -8.67 -21.47 16.41
CA TYR A 202 -9.66 -21.04 17.39
C TYR A 202 -10.98 -20.66 16.73
N GLY A 203 -10.93 -19.96 15.59
CA GLY A 203 -12.12 -19.64 14.79
C GLY A 203 -12.85 -20.92 14.34
N LYS A 204 -12.13 -21.92 13.84
CA LYS A 204 -12.71 -23.21 13.47
C LYS A 204 -13.43 -23.90 14.63
N GLN A 205 -12.86 -23.85 15.84
CA GLN A 205 -13.51 -24.36 17.06
C GLN A 205 -14.82 -23.63 17.39
N LYS A 206 -14.93 -22.37 16.98
CA LYS A 206 -16.15 -21.53 17.12
C LYS A 206 -17.08 -21.63 15.90
N GLY A 207 -16.77 -22.46 14.90
CA GLY A 207 -17.55 -22.58 13.67
C GLY A 207 -17.40 -21.39 12.71
N MET A 208 -16.30 -20.64 12.80
CA MET A 208 -16.00 -19.46 11.98
C MET A 208 -14.83 -19.73 11.02
N ASP A 209 -14.94 -19.22 9.80
CA ASP A 209 -13.83 -19.15 8.85
C ASP A 209 -13.10 -17.81 9.02
N VAL A 210 -12.00 -17.83 9.78
CA VAL A 210 -11.23 -16.63 10.09
C VAL A 210 -10.24 -16.32 8.97
N LYS A 211 -10.25 -15.07 8.49
CA LYS A 211 -9.27 -14.52 7.54
C LYS A 211 -8.29 -13.60 8.26
N CYS A 212 -7.03 -13.67 7.84
CA CYS A 212 -5.92 -12.99 8.50
C CYS A 212 -5.16 -12.13 7.50
N TYR A 213 -4.97 -10.86 7.84
CA TYR A 213 -4.35 -9.85 6.97
C TYR A 213 -3.23 -9.12 7.69
N VAL A 214 -2.27 -8.62 6.90
CA VAL A 214 -1.16 -7.79 7.40
C VAL A 214 -1.25 -6.39 6.78
N PRO A 215 -1.76 -5.39 7.49
CA PRO A 215 -1.54 -3.99 7.14
C PRO A 215 -0.08 -3.63 7.36
N THR A 216 0.61 -3.14 6.33
CA THR A 216 2.05 -2.92 6.42
C THR A 216 2.55 -1.96 5.35
N HIS A 217 3.72 -1.38 5.59
CA HIS A 217 4.40 -0.51 4.64
C HIS A 217 5.23 -1.32 3.63
N SER A 218 5.61 -0.68 2.53
CA SER A 218 6.47 -1.29 1.53
C SER A 218 7.91 -1.52 2.02
N LEU A 219 8.61 -2.47 1.39
CA LEU A 219 10.06 -2.65 1.61
C LEU A 219 10.85 -1.36 1.37
N ILE A 220 10.41 -0.51 0.45
CA ILE A 220 11.02 0.79 0.15
C ILE A 220 10.93 1.68 1.38
N ASN A 221 9.73 1.82 1.94
CA ASN A 221 9.50 2.67 3.09
C ASN A 221 10.24 2.17 4.33
N TYR A 222 10.07 0.89 4.69
CA TYR A 222 10.73 0.31 5.85
C TYR A 222 12.25 0.40 5.76
N SER A 223 12.83 0.17 4.58
CA SER A 223 14.27 0.33 4.40
C SER A 223 14.74 1.76 4.59
N MET A 224 13.95 2.76 4.18
CA MET A 224 14.27 4.18 4.40
C MET A 224 14.12 4.59 5.88
N TRP A 225 13.22 3.94 6.60
CA TRP A 225 12.99 4.21 8.04
C TRP A 225 13.84 3.37 8.96
N HIS A 226 14.71 2.49 8.43
CA HIS A 226 15.51 1.56 9.23
C HIS A 226 14.65 0.61 10.09
N ILE A 227 13.59 0.06 9.49
CA ILE A 227 12.71 -0.93 10.09
C ILE A 227 12.91 -2.26 9.34
N VAL A 228 12.91 -3.35 10.09
CA VAL A 228 12.98 -4.73 9.56
C VAL A 228 11.62 -5.40 9.74
N SER A 229 11.13 -6.01 8.67
CA SER A 229 9.84 -6.69 8.61
C SER A 229 9.91 -7.86 7.61
N PRO A 230 9.12 -8.92 7.75
CA PRO A 230 9.18 -10.08 6.86
C PRO A 230 8.41 -9.93 5.52
N GLU A 231 8.05 -8.74 5.12
CA GLU A 231 7.17 -8.31 4.03
C GLU A 231 6.91 -9.37 2.92
N ALA A 232 7.80 -9.50 1.94
CA ALA A 232 7.56 -10.34 0.77
C ALA A 232 7.44 -11.85 1.12
N SER A 233 8.05 -12.30 2.22
CA SER A 233 7.94 -13.69 2.67
C SER A 233 6.56 -14.04 3.22
N LEU A 234 5.81 -13.05 3.71
CA LEU A 234 4.45 -13.27 4.19
C LEU A 234 3.49 -13.64 3.05
N ALA A 235 3.78 -13.25 1.81
CA ALA A 235 2.96 -13.55 0.65
C ALA A 235 2.85 -15.06 0.37
N SER A 236 3.81 -15.87 0.81
CA SER A 236 3.78 -17.34 0.73
C SER A 236 3.36 -18.02 2.03
N MET A 237 3.16 -17.29 3.14
CA MET A 237 2.79 -17.83 4.44
C MET A 237 1.39 -18.48 4.37
N LYS A 238 1.29 -19.72 4.85
CA LYS A 238 0.08 -20.54 4.76
C LYS A 238 -1.16 -19.88 5.37
N HIS A 239 -0.99 -19.17 6.48
CA HIS A 239 -2.10 -18.65 7.27
C HIS A 239 -2.42 -17.17 6.98
N CYS A 240 -1.66 -16.50 6.10
CA CYS A 240 -1.92 -15.13 5.66
C CYS A 240 -2.84 -15.12 4.44
N ASP A 241 -3.97 -14.41 4.50
CA ASP A 241 -4.95 -14.32 3.40
C ASP A 241 -4.75 -13.07 2.54
N GLY A 242 -4.11 -12.03 3.06
CA GLY A 242 -3.91 -10.79 2.31
C GLY A 242 -3.26 -9.66 3.12
N TYR A 243 -3.31 -8.46 2.53
CA TYR A 243 -2.59 -7.29 3.04
C TYR A 243 -3.42 -6.02 2.91
N ILE A 244 -3.01 -5.00 3.67
CA ILE A 244 -3.28 -3.60 3.34
C ILE A 244 -1.93 -2.94 3.04
N ALA A 245 -1.77 -2.37 1.86
CA ALA A 245 -0.62 -1.56 1.48
C ALA A 245 -0.75 -0.17 2.10
N GLN A 246 -0.08 0.06 3.21
CA GLN A 246 -0.08 1.33 3.92
C GLN A 246 0.91 2.30 3.26
N VAL A 247 0.45 3.06 2.27
CA VAL A 247 1.24 4.13 1.66
C VAL A 247 0.74 5.46 2.19
N TRP A 248 1.34 5.93 3.27
CA TRP A 248 1.05 7.25 3.80
C TRP A 248 1.69 8.32 2.90
N THR A 249 1.03 9.43 2.74
CA THR A 249 1.60 10.54 1.99
C THR A 249 2.96 10.96 2.53
N GLY A 250 3.14 10.96 3.85
CA GLY A 250 4.41 11.27 4.51
C GLY A 250 5.54 10.26 4.20
N THR A 251 5.24 8.98 3.96
CA THR A 251 6.28 7.99 3.62
C THR A 251 6.87 8.26 2.25
N SER A 252 6.04 8.62 1.29
CA SER A 252 6.44 8.93 -0.08
C SER A 252 7.21 10.25 -0.21
N ARG A 253 7.27 11.05 0.86
CA ARG A 253 8.01 12.32 0.93
C ARG A 253 9.46 12.17 1.38
N VAL A 254 9.93 10.97 1.66
CA VAL A 254 11.34 10.77 1.99
C VAL A 254 12.19 11.13 0.76
N PRO A 255 13.13 12.11 0.89
CA PRO A 255 13.91 12.55 -0.26
C PRO A 255 14.79 11.44 -0.83
N ASN A 256 14.91 11.38 -2.14
CA ASN A 256 15.81 10.51 -2.87
C ASN A 256 16.69 11.31 -3.85
N TYR A 257 17.63 10.64 -4.51
CA TYR A 257 18.52 11.26 -5.50
C TYR A 257 18.05 10.98 -6.91
N PHE A 258 18.10 12.01 -7.76
CA PHE A 258 17.99 11.91 -9.22
C PHE A 258 18.81 13.02 -9.88
N ASN A 259 19.58 12.67 -10.94
CA ASN A 259 20.42 13.60 -11.69
C ASN A 259 21.32 14.49 -10.78
N GLY A 260 21.92 13.90 -9.76
CA GLY A 260 22.79 14.55 -8.78
C GLY A 260 22.08 15.40 -7.72
N LYS A 261 20.75 15.48 -7.75
CA LYS A 261 19.97 16.33 -6.83
C LYS A 261 19.16 15.48 -5.85
N ARG A 262 19.24 15.83 -4.57
CA ARG A 262 18.39 15.26 -3.52
C ARG A 262 17.08 16.07 -3.43
N GLY A 263 15.94 15.39 -3.47
CA GLY A 263 14.62 16.03 -3.39
C GLY A 263 13.49 15.05 -3.10
N GLU A 264 12.33 15.58 -2.68
CA GLU A 264 11.10 14.82 -2.56
C GLU A 264 10.52 14.55 -3.96
N ARG A 265 10.20 13.29 -4.26
CA ARG A 265 9.56 12.84 -5.51
C ARG A 265 8.36 11.99 -5.14
N VAL A 266 7.33 12.67 -4.66
CA VAL A 266 6.20 12.04 -3.96
C VAL A 266 5.43 11.10 -4.86
N PHE A 267 5.10 11.52 -6.08
CA PHE A 267 4.36 10.68 -7.01
C PHE A 267 5.15 9.42 -7.40
N GLU A 268 6.42 9.56 -7.80
CA GLU A 268 7.25 8.42 -8.23
C GLU A 268 7.51 7.46 -7.06
N THR A 269 7.76 7.99 -5.87
CA THR A 269 7.97 7.15 -4.68
C THR A 269 6.70 6.39 -4.34
N ALA A 270 5.54 7.05 -4.31
CA ALA A 270 4.25 6.39 -4.07
C ALA A 270 3.94 5.33 -5.14
N PHE A 271 4.18 5.64 -6.42
CA PHE A 271 4.01 4.67 -7.51
C PHE A 271 4.85 3.41 -7.29
N LEU A 272 6.10 3.56 -6.87
CA LEU A 272 6.99 2.43 -6.56
C LEU A 272 6.55 1.67 -5.30
N GLU A 273 6.09 2.37 -4.25
CA GLU A 273 5.59 1.76 -3.02
C GLU A 273 4.35 0.88 -3.30
N TYR A 274 3.37 1.40 -4.04
CA TYR A 274 2.19 0.61 -4.45
C TYR A 274 2.58 -0.56 -5.36
N GLY A 275 3.50 -0.36 -6.30
CA GLY A 275 4.01 -1.41 -7.18
C GLY A 275 4.77 -2.49 -6.43
N CYS A 276 5.51 -2.14 -5.39
CA CYS A 276 6.16 -3.07 -4.48
C CYS A 276 5.13 -3.98 -3.79
N MET A 277 4.05 -3.40 -3.27
CA MET A 277 3.02 -4.15 -2.55
C MET A 277 2.16 -4.99 -3.50
N GLU A 278 1.73 -4.46 -4.64
CA GLU A 278 0.96 -5.21 -5.64
C GLU A 278 1.72 -6.43 -6.12
N SER A 279 2.97 -6.26 -6.53
CA SER A 279 3.79 -7.35 -7.06
C SER A 279 4.20 -8.37 -6.01
N MET A 280 4.16 -8.03 -4.73
CA MET A 280 4.39 -8.94 -3.62
C MET A 280 3.29 -10.01 -3.54
N THR A 281 2.02 -9.64 -3.74
CA THR A 281 0.87 -10.52 -3.54
C THR A 281 0.33 -11.12 -4.83
N ARG A 282 0.49 -10.45 -5.98
CA ARG A 282 -0.01 -10.92 -7.28
C ARG A 282 0.37 -12.38 -7.59
N PRO A 283 1.63 -12.83 -7.42
CA PRO A 283 2.02 -14.20 -7.77
C PRO A 283 1.33 -15.29 -6.93
N THR A 284 0.83 -14.94 -5.76
CA THR A 284 0.18 -15.87 -4.83
C THR A 284 -1.35 -15.71 -4.78
N GLY A 285 -1.90 -14.71 -5.47
CA GLY A 285 -3.33 -14.42 -5.53
C GLY A 285 -3.95 -13.97 -4.21
N ARG A 286 -3.15 -13.47 -3.27
CA ARG A 286 -3.66 -12.98 -1.99
C ARG A 286 -4.34 -11.62 -2.16
N LYS A 287 -5.36 -11.37 -1.33
CA LYS A 287 -6.13 -10.12 -1.37
C LYS A 287 -5.23 -8.93 -0.97
N MET A 288 -5.38 -7.83 -1.69
CA MET A 288 -4.66 -6.58 -1.44
C MET A 288 -5.64 -5.41 -1.38
N PHE A 289 -5.63 -4.70 -0.26
CA PHE A 289 -6.25 -3.39 -0.13
C PHE A 289 -5.18 -2.31 -0.29
N PHE A 290 -5.46 -1.26 -1.03
CA PHE A 290 -4.61 -0.07 -1.05
C PHE A 290 -5.13 0.99 -0.10
N LEU A 291 -4.22 1.64 0.60
CA LEU A 291 -4.50 2.75 1.50
C LEU A 291 -3.65 3.95 1.13
N THR A 292 -4.26 5.12 1.13
CA THR A 292 -3.57 6.41 1.14
C THR A 292 -4.09 7.25 2.29
N ASP A 293 -3.21 7.66 3.21
CA ASP A 293 -3.57 8.54 4.32
C ASP A 293 -3.38 10.01 3.89
N PRO A 294 -4.45 10.84 3.97
CA PRO A 294 -4.37 12.26 3.63
C PRO A 294 -3.65 13.11 4.68
N ILE A 295 -3.37 12.56 5.86
CA ILE A 295 -2.74 13.28 6.97
C ILE A 295 -1.29 12.82 7.15
N GLU A 296 -0.41 13.81 7.27
CA GLU A 296 0.98 13.60 7.60
C GLU A 296 1.29 14.15 9.01
N ASP A 297 2.19 13.50 9.74
CA ASP A 297 2.67 13.97 11.03
C ASP A 297 3.76 15.07 10.87
N ARG A 298 3.50 16.01 9.95
CA ARG A 298 4.38 17.12 9.60
C ARG A 298 3.76 18.47 9.94
N LYS A 299 4.61 19.48 10.15
CA LYS A 299 4.18 20.85 10.42
C LYS A 299 4.00 21.64 9.11
N VAL A 300 3.00 21.28 8.34
CA VAL A 300 2.65 21.88 7.05
C VAL A 300 1.21 22.39 7.06
N ASP A 301 0.77 23.04 6.01
CA ASP A 301 -0.60 23.54 5.85
C ASP A 301 -1.46 22.66 4.94
N TRP A 302 -2.73 22.99 4.79
CA TRP A 302 -3.69 22.22 4.00
C TRP A 302 -3.38 22.19 2.49
N GLU A 303 -2.74 23.20 1.93
CA GLU A 303 -2.36 23.23 0.52
C GLU A 303 -1.22 22.24 0.25
N ASP A 304 -0.28 22.13 1.19
CA ASP A 304 0.79 21.13 1.13
C ASP A 304 0.22 19.69 1.27
N TYR A 305 -0.63 19.45 2.28
CA TYR A 305 -1.32 18.16 2.43
C TYR A 305 -2.09 17.76 1.17
N LYS A 306 -2.92 18.68 0.66
CA LYS A 306 -3.76 18.48 -0.52
C LYS A 306 -2.94 18.06 -1.74
N ARG A 307 -1.88 18.81 -2.07
CA ARG A 307 -1.02 18.55 -3.22
C ARG A 307 -0.38 17.16 -3.13
N ASN A 308 0.20 16.82 -2.00
CA ASN A 308 0.89 15.55 -1.82
C ASN A 308 -0.09 14.37 -1.74
N TYR A 309 -1.26 14.55 -1.13
CA TYR A 309 -2.31 13.54 -1.13
C TYR A 309 -2.86 13.27 -2.54
N GLN A 310 -3.01 14.28 -3.39
CA GLN A 310 -3.40 14.08 -4.79
C GLN A 310 -2.36 13.24 -5.55
N ALA A 311 -1.07 13.46 -5.30
CA ALA A 311 0.01 12.69 -5.91
C ALA A 311 -0.03 11.21 -5.50
N THR A 312 -0.15 10.91 -4.21
CA THR A 312 -0.22 9.51 -3.70
C THR A 312 -1.54 8.84 -4.08
N PHE A 313 -2.65 9.57 -4.07
CA PHE A 313 -3.96 9.05 -4.50
C PHE A 313 -3.97 8.70 -5.99
N THR A 314 -3.37 9.52 -6.85
CA THR A 314 -3.24 9.19 -8.28
C THR A 314 -2.37 7.96 -8.48
N ALA A 315 -1.25 7.87 -7.74
CA ALA A 315 -0.32 6.74 -7.85
C ALA A 315 -1.01 5.39 -7.56
N GLN A 316 -1.85 5.29 -6.51
CA GLN A 316 -2.59 4.05 -6.21
C GLN A 316 -3.54 3.64 -7.34
N LEU A 317 -4.19 4.61 -7.99
CA LEU A 317 -5.17 4.35 -9.05
C LEU A 317 -4.55 3.86 -10.36
N LEU A 318 -3.23 4.03 -10.55
CA LEU A 318 -2.48 3.53 -11.70
C LEU A 318 -2.23 2.01 -11.65
N TYR A 319 -2.75 1.31 -10.63
CA TYR A 319 -2.74 -0.15 -10.52
C TYR A 319 -4.17 -0.70 -10.73
N PRO A 320 -4.62 -0.88 -11.99
CA PRO A 320 -6.01 -1.15 -12.32
C PRO A 320 -6.50 -2.53 -11.92
N GLN A 321 -5.61 -3.43 -11.52
CA GLN A 321 -5.91 -4.75 -10.98
C GLN A 321 -6.27 -4.74 -9.49
N ILE A 322 -6.17 -3.59 -8.81
CA ILE A 322 -6.58 -3.41 -7.41
C ILE A 322 -7.84 -2.53 -7.37
N ALA A 323 -8.89 -3.02 -6.71
CA ALA A 323 -10.15 -2.30 -6.52
C ALA A 323 -10.69 -2.45 -5.08
N ASP A 324 -9.85 -2.90 -4.16
CA ASP A 324 -10.13 -2.96 -2.74
C ASP A 324 -9.31 -1.86 -2.03
N TYR A 325 -9.95 -1.10 -1.15
CA TYR A 325 -9.31 0.07 -0.53
C TYR A 325 -9.61 0.19 0.96
N GLU A 326 -8.61 0.58 1.73
CA GLU A 326 -8.85 1.25 3.00
C GLU A 326 -8.98 2.74 2.71
N ILE A 327 -10.20 3.26 2.91
CA ILE A 327 -10.56 4.60 2.51
C ILE A 327 -10.36 5.60 3.63
N MET A 328 -9.58 6.32 3.95
CA MET A 328 -9.50 7.29 5.05
C MET A 328 -9.32 6.61 6.42
N PRO A 329 -8.12 6.14 6.70
CA PRO A 329 -7.79 5.63 8.02
C PRO A 329 -7.94 6.74 9.07
N TRP A 330 -8.47 6.37 10.24
CA TRP A 330 -8.68 7.30 11.35
C TRP A 330 -9.49 8.56 10.99
N PRO A 331 -10.76 8.44 10.53
CA PRO A 331 -11.54 9.61 10.09
C PRO A 331 -11.67 10.71 11.15
N ASN A 332 -11.60 10.36 12.45
CA ASN A 332 -11.57 11.33 13.53
C ASN A 332 -10.34 12.27 13.50
N ARG A 333 -9.18 11.79 13.02
CA ARG A 333 -8.00 12.65 12.83
C ARG A 333 -8.34 13.77 11.84
N ILE A 334 -9.10 13.46 10.80
CA ILE A 334 -9.46 14.39 9.74
C ILE A 334 -10.58 15.31 10.15
N TYR A 335 -11.74 14.76 10.59
CA TYR A 335 -12.95 15.54 10.83
C TYR A 335 -13.04 16.17 12.23
N GLU A 336 -12.30 15.65 13.22
CA GLU A 336 -12.27 16.15 14.60
C GLU A 336 -10.90 16.74 14.98
N GLY A 337 -9.87 16.57 14.14
CA GLY A 337 -8.51 17.03 14.37
C GLY A 337 -8.33 18.53 14.20
N LEU A 338 -7.29 19.06 14.86
CA LEU A 338 -6.88 20.47 14.73
C LEU A 338 -5.49 20.55 14.11
N TYR A 339 -5.39 21.25 12.98
CA TYR A 339 -4.20 21.38 12.18
C TYR A 339 -3.79 22.83 11.98
N ARG A 340 -2.55 23.10 11.59
CA ARG A 340 -2.09 24.47 11.29
C ARG A 340 -2.91 25.09 10.16
N LYS A 341 -3.29 26.34 10.31
CA LYS A 341 -4.00 27.10 9.26
C LYS A 341 -3.07 27.51 8.10
N SER A 342 -1.78 27.65 8.38
CA SER A 342 -0.74 27.87 7.37
C SER A 342 0.61 27.39 7.88
N ALA A 343 1.56 27.16 6.97
CA ALA A 343 2.91 26.65 7.29
C ALA A 343 3.66 27.55 8.30
N ASN A 344 3.40 28.87 8.28
CA ASN A 344 4.07 29.87 9.13
C ASN A 344 3.26 30.27 10.37
N SER A 345 2.13 29.61 10.67
CA SER A 345 1.26 29.94 11.80
C SER A 345 1.23 28.80 12.82
N GLU A 346 1.26 29.15 14.10
CA GLU A 346 0.95 28.22 15.18
C GLU A 346 -0.57 28.11 15.44
N GLU A 347 -1.37 28.95 14.77
CA GLU A 347 -2.82 28.90 14.87
C GLU A 347 -3.35 27.62 14.24
N LYS A 348 -4.18 26.89 15.00
CA LYS A 348 -4.79 25.63 14.56
C LYS A 348 -6.29 25.81 14.32
N GLY A 349 -6.79 25.04 13.38
CA GLY A 349 -8.21 24.95 13.05
C GLY A 349 -8.59 23.58 12.52
N THR A 350 -9.88 23.35 12.37
CA THR A 350 -10.40 22.17 11.69
C THR A 350 -10.06 22.21 10.21
N ILE A 351 -10.15 21.08 9.54
CA ILE A 351 -9.99 20.97 8.08
C ILE A 351 -10.93 21.96 7.37
N PRO A 352 -10.47 22.72 6.36
CA PRO A 352 -11.33 23.56 5.55
C PRO A 352 -12.44 22.76 4.85
N ARG A 353 -13.67 23.25 4.86
CA ARG A 353 -14.82 22.52 4.29
C ARG A 353 -14.62 22.13 2.83
N PHE A 354 -14.02 23.00 2.02
CA PHE A 354 -13.74 22.70 0.62
C PHE A 354 -12.80 21.48 0.46
N TYR A 355 -11.83 21.32 1.36
CA TYR A 355 -10.91 20.19 1.32
C TYR A 355 -11.55 18.90 1.86
N SER A 356 -12.38 18.98 2.91
CA SER A 356 -13.16 17.83 3.36
C SER A 356 -14.13 17.34 2.28
N THR A 357 -14.77 18.26 1.54
CA THR A 357 -15.63 17.92 0.39
C THR A 357 -14.84 17.22 -0.71
N GLN A 358 -13.68 17.75 -1.08
CA GLN A 358 -12.79 17.12 -2.05
C GLN A 358 -12.39 15.70 -1.61
N MET A 359 -11.97 15.52 -0.36
CA MET A 359 -11.63 14.19 0.15
C MET A 359 -12.83 13.23 0.12
N GLN A 360 -14.05 13.71 0.43
CA GLN A 360 -15.25 12.87 0.31
C GLN A 360 -15.53 12.46 -1.13
N VAL A 361 -15.35 13.33 -2.11
CA VAL A 361 -15.44 12.95 -3.54
C VAL A 361 -14.42 11.87 -3.87
N MET A 362 -13.15 12.08 -3.50
CA MET A 362 -12.07 11.13 -3.78
C MET A 362 -12.34 9.76 -3.16
N VAL A 363 -12.59 9.69 -1.86
CA VAL A 363 -12.82 8.41 -1.17
C VAL A 363 -14.12 7.73 -1.59
N ASN A 364 -15.16 8.50 -1.91
CA ASN A 364 -16.44 7.94 -2.35
C ASN A 364 -16.32 7.28 -3.73
N THR A 365 -15.44 7.75 -4.60
CA THR A 365 -15.18 7.12 -5.91
C THR A 365 -14.48 5.76 -5.79
N LEU A 366 -13.85 5.46 -4.66
CA LEU A 366 -13.23 4.15 -4.43
C LEU A 366 -14.26 3.04 -4.23
N ASN A 367 -15.47 3.36 -3.72
CA ASN A 367 -16.53 2.36 -3.53
C ASN A 367 -16.93 1.65 -4.85
N PRO A 368 -17.18 2.35 -5.97
CA PRO A 368 -17.51 1.75 -7.26
C PRO A 368 -16.30 1.57 -8.18
N MET A 369 -15.06 1.80 -7.73
CA MET A 369 -13.88 1.75 -8.60
C MET A 369 -13.80 0.43 -9.34
N PRO A 370 -13.78 0.42 -10.70
CA PRO A 370 -13.73 -0.82 -11.46
C PRO A 370 -12.31 -1.40 -11.53
N LEU A 371 -12.21 -2.71 -11.65
CA LEU A 371 -11.01 -3.36 -12.20
C LEU A 371 -10.88 -3.03 -13.69
N SER A 372 -9.65 -3.04 -14.21
CA SER A 372 -9.39 -2.83 -15.64
C SER A 372 -8.19 -3.64 -16.11
N GLU A 373 -8.22 -4.08 -17.36
CA GLU A 373 -7.10 -4.71 -18.06
C GLU A 373 -6.21 -3.68 -18.79
N ASN A 374 -6.58 -2.41 -18.79
CA ASN A 374 -5.79 -1.35 -19.37
C ASN A 374 -4.46 -1.22 -18.61
N LYS A 375 -3.44 -0.76 -19.30
CA LYS A 375 -2.10 -0.54 -18.73
C LYS A 375 -1.76 0.94 -18.78
N VAL A 376 -0.95 1.39 -17.84
CA VAL A 376 -0.32 2.71 -17.89
C VAL A 376 0.45 2.83 -19.21
N ASN A 377 0.39 3.99 -19.87
CA ASN A 377 1.10 4.23 -21.12
C ASN A 377 2.65 4.08 -20.98
N GLY A 378 3.36 4.04 -22.09
CA GLY A 378 4.81 3.80 -22.14
C GLY A 378 5.18 2.32 -22.25
N SER A 379 6.46 2.02 -22.40
CA SER A 379 6.97 0.66 -22.57
C SER A 379 6.77 -0.20 -21.33
N GLN A 380 6.20 -1.38 -21.52
CA GLN A 380 5.88 -2.34 -20.46
C GLN A 380 6.89 -3.48 -20.39
N GLY A 381 6.99 -4.15 -19.25
CA GLY A 381 7.76 -5.38 -19.10
C GLY A 381 9.21 -5.18 -18.64
N ILE A 382 9.51 -4.01 -18.06
CA ILE A 382 10.75 -3.79 -17.33
C ILE A 382 10.46 -3.90 -15.85
N SER A 383 11.16 -4.78 -15.15
CA SER A 383 10.98 -5.02 -13.72
C SER A 383 12.28 -4.84 -12.95
N ILE A 384 12.17 -4.43 -11.69
CA ILE A 384 13.29 -4.22 -10.79
C ILE A 384 13.26 -5.30 -9.71
N LEU A 385 14.35 -6.03 -9.51
CA LEU A 385 14.43 -7.03 -8.45
C LEU A 385 14.51 -6.36 -7.08
N MET A 386 13.74 -6.88 -6.14
CA MET A 386 13.74 -6.49 -4.74
C MET A 386 13.75 -7.72 -3.84
N ALA A 387 14.27 -7.61 -2.61
CA ALA A 387 14.29 -8.69 -1.64
C ALA A 387 14.13 -8.15 -0.22
N ASN A 388 13.60 -8.97 0.70
CA ASN A 388 13.51 -8.62 2.13
C ASN A 388 14.87 -8.22 2.74
N SER A 389 15.96 -8.81 2.25
CA SER A 389 17.32 -8.50 2.69
C SER A 389 17.79 -7.07 2.38
N LEU A 390 17.01 -6.29 1.61
CA LEU A 390 17.21 -4.83 1.48
C LEU A 390 17.25 -4.15 2.86
N MET A 391 16.44 -4.62 3.81
CA MET A 391 16.41 -4.12 5.18
C MET A 391 17.59 -4.62 6.03
N PHE A 392 18.29 -5.70 5.63
CA PHE A 392 19.36 -6.28 6.45
C PHE A 392 20.65 -5.47 6.43
N GLN A 393 20.83 -4.64 5.40
CA GLN A 393 21.98 -3.75 5.24
C GLN A 393 21.69 -2.33 5.76
N ARG A 394 20.74 -2.17 6.70
CA ARG A 394 20.34 -0.89 7.28
C ARG A 394 20.81 -0.77 8.72
N SER A 395 21.36 0.40 9.04
CA SER A 395 21.78 0.79 10.38
C SER A 395 21.72 2.32 10.52
N LEU A 396 21.56 2.85 11.73
CA LEU A 396 21.63 4.29 11.97
C LEU A 396 23.06 4.82 11.83
N GLU A 397 24.01 4.05 12.35
CA GLU A 397 25.41 4.40 12.25
C GLU A 397 25.99 3.94 10.90
N PRO A 398 26.84 4.76 10.27
CA PRO A 398 27.52 4.36 9.05
C PRO A 398 28.31 3.06 9.22
N VAL A 399 28.19 2.16 8.28
CA VAL A 399 29.01 0.94 8.23
C VAL A 399 30.16 1.19 7.24
N GLU A 400 31.40 1.07 7.76
CA GLU A 400 32.60 1.29 6.92
C GLU A 400 32.57 0.31 5.72
N GLY A 401 32.83 0.86 4.52
CA GLY A 401 32.81 0.09 3.27
C GLY A 401 31.41 -0.13 2.68
N TYR A 402 30.37 0.55 3.21
CA TYR A 402 29.02 0.52 2.65
C TYR A 402 28.36 1.91 2.61
N GLU A 403 27.85 2.25 1.47
CA GLU A 403 27.08 3.48 1.27
C GLU A 403 25.90 3.23 0.32
N ASP A 404 24.71 3.54 0.79
CA ASP A 404 23.48 3.55 -0.02
C ASP A 404 22.54 4.67 0.47
N PRO A 405 22.95 5.95 0.30
CA PRO A 405 22.20 7.08 0.83
C PRO A 405 20.81 7.15 0.17
N GLN A 406 19.77 7.22 1.00
CA GLN A 406 18.38 7.33 0.53
C GLN A 406 17.97 6.22 -0.46
N LEU A 407 18.42 4.97 -0.27
CA LEU A 407 18.19 3.85 -1.18
C LEU A 407 18.64 4.12 -2.64
N SER A 408 19.72 4.87 -2.83
CA SER A 408 20.17 5.26 -4.16
C SER A 408 20.47 4.08 -5.09
N ASN A 409 20.83 2.91 -4.56
CA ASN A 409 20.98 1.70 -5.38
C ASN A 409 19.64 1.17 -5.92
N PHE A 410 18.55 1.35 -5.19
CA PHE A 410 17.20 1.02 -5.68
C PHE A 410 16.68 2.10 -6.63
N PHE A 411 16.74 3.36 -6.22
CA PHE A 411 16.28 4.48 -7.06
C PHE A 411 17.10 4.66 -8.32
N GLY A 412 18.35 4.20 -8.32
CA GLY A 412 19.22 4.19 -9.50
C GLY A 412 18.74 3.26 -10.62
N LEU A 413 18.03 2.19 -10.28
CA LEU A 413 17.42 1.29 -11.26
C LEU A 413 16.01 1.73 -11.69
N THR A 414 15.34 2.59 -10.93
CA THR A 414 13.93 2.95 -11.15
C THR A 414 13.74 4.35 -11.75
N LEU A 415 14.28 5.40 -11.11
CA LEU A 415 14.03 6.80 -11.49
C LEU A 415 14.49 7.16 -12.91
N PRO A 416 15.61 6.65 -13.44
CA PRO A 416 16.00 6.91 -14.83
C PRO A 416 14.92 6.55 -15.85
N LEU A 417 14.17 5.48 -15.59
CA LEU A 417 13.09 5.00 -16.44
C LEU A 417 11.77 5.74 -16.15
N LEU A 418 11.39 5.86 -14.86
CA LEU A 418 10.17 6.57 -14.47
C LEU A 418 10.16 8.01 -14.98
N LYS A 419 11.27 8.74 -14.81
CA LYS A 419 11.40 10.14 -15.28
C LYS A 419 11.40 10.28 -16.82
N ARG A 420 11.28 9.16 -17.53
CA ARG A 420 11.05 9.08 -18.99
C ARG A 420 9.71 8.44 -19.34
N GLY A 421 8.79 8.32 -18.35
CA GLY A 421 7.46 7.78 -18.58
C GLY A 421 7.45 6.28 -18.91
N VAL A 422 8.46 5.53 -18.46
CA VAL A 422 8.50 4.07 -18.56
C VAL A 422 8.03 3.51 -17.21
N PRO A 423 6.83 2.92 -17.13
CA PRO A 423 6.32 2.36 -15.89
C PRO A 423 7.04 1.04 -15.58
N VAL A 424 7.94 1.08 -14.60
CA VAL A 424 8.62 -0.11 -14.12
C VAL A 424 7.76 -0.86 -13.11
N SER A 425 7.84 -2.20 -13.12
CA SER A 425 7.27 -3.07 -12.09
C SER A 425 8.35 -3.53 -11.10
N ILE A 426 7.92 -4.16 -10.02
CA ILE A 426 8.81 -4.79 -9.04
C ILE A 426 8.67 -6.31 -9.15
N SER A 427 9.77 -7.05 -8.99
CA SER A 427 9.78 -8.49 -8.83
C SER A 427 10.48 -8.84 -7.52
N HIS A 428 9.77 -9.54 -6.63
CA HIS A 428 10.37 -9.96 -5.35
C HIS A 428 11.15 -11.26 -5.50
N LEU A 429 12.37 -11.26 -4.96
CA LEU A 429 13.25 -12.43 -5.01
C LEU A 429 12.63 -13.66 -4.31
N GLU A 430 11.83 -13.42 -3.28
CA GLU A 430 11.07 -14.43 -2.56
C GLU A 430 9.98 -15.09 -3.42
N ASN A 431 9.55 -14.43 -4.49
CA ASN A 431 8.48 -14.87 -5.39
C ASN A 431 8.97 -15.42 -6.74
N VAL A 432 10.28 -15.47 -7.00
CA VAL A 432 10.81 -15.87 -8.33
C VAL A 432 10.46 -17.30 -8.74
N GLY A 433 10.05 -18.14 -7.79
CA GLY A 433 9.56 -19.50 -8.05
C GLY A 433 8.13 -19.58 -8.57
N TYR A 434 7.34 -18.49 -8.51
CA TYR A 434 5.98 -18.44 -9.03
C TYR A 434 5.96 -17.96 -10.48
N ALA A 435 5.25 -18.67 -11.34
CA ALA A 435 5.17 -18.34 -12.77
C ALA A 435 4.59 -16.92 -13.02
N ASP A 436 3.62 -16.51 -12.20
CA ASP A 436 2.97 -15.21 -12.34
C ASP A 436 3.90 -14.03 -11.99
N THR A 437 5.02 -14.26 -11.30
CA THR A 437 6.06 -13.23 -11.10
C THR A 437 6.62 -12.75 -12.45
N TRP A 438 6.72 -13.64 -13.41
CA TRP A 438 7.33 -13.39 -14.72
C TRP A 438 6.35 -13.00 -15.80
N LYS A 439 5.04 -13.05 -15.47
CA LYS A 439 4.01 -12.61 -16.40
C LYS A 439 4.27 -11.17 -16.84
N ASP A 440 4.37 -10.94 -18.13
CA ASP A 440 4.66 -9.64 -18.72
C ASP A 440 6.08 -9.07 -18.49
N VAL A 441 6.99 -9.76 -17.79
CA VAL A 441 8.37 -9.32 -17.58
C VAL A 441 9.26 -9.78 -18.75
N LYS A 442 9.95 -8.84 -19.40
CA LYS A 442 10.90 -9.06 -20.48
C LYS A 442 12.33 -8.82 -20.03
N VAL A 443 12.54 -7.73 -19.29
CA VAL A 443 13.84 -7.29 -18.78
C VAL A 443 13.78 -7.10 -17.27
N LEU A 444 14.67 -7.76 -16.55
CA LEU A 444 14.86 -7.63 -15.12
C LEU A 444 16.12 -6.85 -14.82
N LEU A 445 16.00 -5.71 -14.17
CA LEU A 445 17.13 -4.95 -13.61
C LEU A 445 17.39 -5.44 -12.19
N MET A 446 18.62 -5.77 -11.86
CA MET A 446 18.95 -6.25 -10.52
C MET A 446 20.34 -5.83 -10.05
N THR A 447 20.50 -5.83 -8.73
CA THR A 447 21.77 -5.59 -8.07
C THR A 447 21.84 -6.37 -6.75
N TYR A 448 23.05 -6.75 -6.36
CA TYR A 448 23.33 -7.22 -4.99
C TYR A 448 24.16 -6.21 -4.18
N SER A 449 24.19 -4.94 -4.61
CA SER A 449 24.87 -3.87 -3.86
C SER A 449 24.15 -3.48 -2.56
N ASN A 450 22.81 -3.64 -2.49
CA ASN A 450 22.02 -3.23 -1.32
C ASN A 450 21.12 -4.34 -0.73
N MET A 451 21.15 -5.53 -1.29
CA MET A 451 20.43 -6.72 -0.81
C MET A 451 21.20 -7.99 -1.15
N LYS A 452 20.86 -9.09 -0.51
CA LYS A 452 21.47 -10.39 -0.77
C LYS A 452 20.39 -11.48 -0.85
N PRO A 453 20.57 -12.51 -1.69
CA PRO A 453 19.61 -13.62 -1.79
C PRO A 453 19.67 -14.51 -0.55
N LEU A 454 18.50 -14.78 0.05
CA LEU A 454 18.41 -15.61 1.27
C LEU A 454 18.49 -17.12 0.97
N ASP A 455 18.09 -17.54 -0.24
CA ASP A 455 18.04 -18.95 -0.66
C ASP A 455 18.70 -19.10 -2.05
N PRO A 456 19.64 -20.06 -2.23
CA PRO A 456 20.26 -20.37 -3.52
C PRO A 456 19.25 -20.76 -4.61
N LYS A 457 18.10 -21.34 -4.24
CA LYS A 457 17.03 -21.68 -5.19
C LYS A 457 16.51 -20.51 -6.00
N ALA A 458 16.58 -19.30 -5.45
CA ALA A 458 16.23 -18.11 -6.19
C ALA A 458 17.08 -17.94 -7.48
N HIS A 459 18.36 -18.32 -7.42
CA HIS A 459 19.25 -18.28 -8.59
C HIS A 459 18.88 -19.35 -9.62
N GLU A 460 18.43 -20.53 -9.19
CA GLU A 460 17.95 -21.58 -10.10
C GLU A 460 16.72 -21.11 -10.88
N HIS A 461 15.77 -20.47 -10.20
CA HIS A 461 14.56 -19.89 -10.84
C HIS A 461 14.91 -18.75 -11.79
N LEU A 462 15.80 -17.83 -11.40
CA LEU A 462 16.29 -16.77 -12.27
C LEU A 462 16.98 -17.32 -13.52
N ALA A 463 17.85 -18.32 -13.36
CA ALA A 463 18.54 -18.95 -14.47
C ALA A 463 17.57 -19.66 -15.42
N GLU A 464 16.56 -20.36 -14.91
CA GLU A 464 15.55 -21.00 -15.75
C GLU A 464 14.70 -19.98 -16.51
N TRP A 465 14.32 -18.85 -15.87
CA TRP A 465 13.62 -17.77 -16.55
C TRP A 465 14.45 -17.17 -17.70
N VAL A 466 15.76 -16.94 -17.48
CA VAL A 466 16.67 -16.45 -18.55
C VAL A 466 16.79 -17.49 -19.66
N LYS A 467 16.94 -18.78 -19.31
CA LYS A 467 17.04 -19.87 -20.29
C LYS A 467 15.80 -19.94 -21.21
N GLN A 468 14.62 -19.54 -20.70
CA GLN A 468 13.38 -19.50 -21.46
C GLN A 468 13.23 -18.25 -22.34
N GLY A 469 14.08 -17.23 -22.20
CA GLY A 469 14.10 -16.02 -23.03
C GLY A 469 14.06 -14.70 -22.25
N GLY A 470 14.02 -14.73 -20.93
CA GLY A 470 14.14 -13.53 -20.10
C GLY A 470 15.50 -12.88 -20.22
N THR A 471 15.58 -11.58 -19.97
CA THR A 471 16.83 -10.83 -20.00
C THR A 471 17.12 -10.20 -18.65
N ILE A 472 18.30 -10.45 -18.08
CA ILE A 472 18.79 -9.80 -16.87
C ILE A 472 19.78 -8.68 -17.25
N ILE A 473 19.63 -7.53 -16.59
CA ILE A 473 20.68 -6.49 -16.53
C ILE A 473 21.16 -6.44 -15.08
N TYR A 474 22.33 -7.02 -14.84
CA TYR A 474 22.97 -7.03 -13.53
C TYR A 474 23.87 -5.80 -13.38
N CYS A 475 23.60 -4.95 -12.40
CA CYS A 475 24.39 -3.77 -12.08
C CYS A 475 25.05 -3.94 -10.70
N GLY A 476 26.36 -3.78 -10.62
CA GLY A 476 27.09 -3.85 -9.35
C GLY A 476 28.55 -4.23 -9.48
N ARG A 477 29.37 -3.69 -8.57
CA ARG A 477 30.80 -4.03 -8.46
C ARG A 477 31.06 -5.28 -7.62
N ASP A 478 30.09 -5.67 -6.78
CA ASP A 478 30.20 -6.81 -5.86
C ASP A 478 31.35 -6.67 -4.85
N ASN A 479 31.61 -5.45 -4.40
CA ASN A 479 32.75 -5.13 -3.53
C ASN A 479 32.37 -4.44 -2.22
N ASP A 480 31.06 -4.33 -1.93
CA ASP A 480 30.62 -3.82 -0.63
C ASP A 480 30.91 -4.83 0.49
N VAL A 481 31.01 -4.34 1.72
CA VAL A 481 31.41 -5.14 2.88
C VAL A 481 30.44 -6.27 3.20
N TYR A 482 29.17 -6.15 2.83
CA TYR A 482 28.15 -7.18 3.04
C TYR A 482 28.27 -8.38 2.09
N GLN A 483 29.09 -8.32 1.06
CA GLN A 483 29.39 -9.49 0.23
C GLN A 483 30.09 -10.59 1.05
N ASN A 484 30.80 -10.22 2.13
CA ASN A 484 31.61 -11.10 2.94
C ASN A 484 30.85 -11.67 4.17
N VAL A 485 29.59 -11.32 4.39
CA VAL A 485 28.80 -11.90 5.50
C VAL A 485 28.70 -13.42 5.34
N LEU A 486 28.75 -14.14 6.48
CA LEU A 486 28.72 -15.59 6.50
C LEU A 486 27.31 -16.11 6.14
N GLU A 487 27.13 -16.45 4.90
CA GLU A 487 25.89 -16.94 4.32
C GLU A 487 26.11 -18.12 3.37
N TRP A 488 25.05 -18.69 2.83
CA TRP A 488 25.09 -19.89 2.00
C TRP A 488 26.04 -19.80 0.81
N TRP A 489 26.32 -18.62 0.25
CA TRP A 489 27.22 -18.48 -0.92
C TRP A 489 28.70 -18.63 -0.56
N ASN A 490 29.09 -18.48 0.70
CA ASN A 490 30.48 -18.64 1.17
C ASN A 490 30.63 -19.68 2.28
N GLN A 491 29.58 -20.49 2.56
CA GLN A 491 29.58 -21.56 3.55
C GLN A 491 29.02 -22.86 2.94
N ASN A 492 28.98 -23.93 3.75
CA ASN A 492 28.37 -25.22 3.41
C ASN A 492 28.91 -25.84 2.08
N GLY A 493 30.18 -25.64 1.81
CA GLY A 493 30.84 -26.14 0.59
C GLY A 493 30.93 -25.13 -0.54
N ASN A 494 30.30 -23.96 -0.40
CA ASN A 494 30.46 -22.83 -1.31
C ASN A 494 31.61 -21.91 -0.86
N SER A 495 32.31 -21.30 -1.82
CA SER A 495 33.46 -20.39 -1.58
C SER A 495 33.38 -19.12 -2.40
N TYR A 496 32.18 -18.71 -2.81
CA TYR A 496 31.98 -17.49 -3.59
C TYR A 496 32.23 -16.23 -2.74
N THR A 497 32.89 -15.24 -3.28
CA THR A 497 33.13 -13.95 -2.63
C THR A 497 31.97 -12.96 -2.78
N ALA A 498 30.98 -13.27 -3.62
CA ALA A 498 29.74 -12.55 -3.80
C ALA A 498 28.64 -13.49 -4.31
N PRO A 499 27.37 -13.29 -3.94
CA PRO A 499 26.28 -14.17 -4.37
C PRO A 499 26.06 -14.16 -5.89
N SER A 500 26.39 -13.04 -6.59
CA SER A 500 26.32 -12.95 -8.05
C SER A 500 27.17 -14.01 -8.75
N GLN A 501 28.30 -14.41 -8.16
CA GLN A 501 29.19 -15.44 -8.73
C GLN A 501 28.51 -16.79 -8.86
N HIS A 502 27.70 -17.17 -7.87
CA HIS A 502 26.89 -18.38 -7.94
C HIS A 502 25.83 -18.28 -9.06
N LEU A 503 25.14 -17.13 -9.19
CA LEU A 503 24.18 -16.91 -10.28
C LEU A 503 24.84 -17.05 -11.66
N PHE A 504 26.02 -16.43 -11.86
CA PHE A 504 26.77 -16.50 -13.11
C PHE A 504 27.25 -17.92 -13.40
N THR A 505 27.75 -18.62 -12.39
CA THR A 505 28.21 -20.01 -12.53
C THR A 505 27.10 -20.96 -12.99
N ILE A 506 25.89 -20.85 -12.41
CA ILE A 506 24.71 -21.65 -12.82
C ILE A 506 24.38 -21.42 -14.30
N MET A 507 24.56 -20.20 -14.80
CA MET A 507 24.31 -19.85 -16.21
C MET A 507 25.50 -20.13 -17.11
N GLY A 508 26.53 -20.83 -16.63
CA GLY A 508 27.73 -21.15 -17.44
C GLY A 508 28.57 -19.93 -17.80
N MET A 509 28.40 -18.82 -17.11
CA MET A 509 29.21 -17.62 -17.27
C MET A 509 30.51 -17.72 -16.43
N PRO A 510 31.53 -16.90 -16.73
CA PRO A 510 32.66 -16.75 -15.80
C PRO A 510 32.19 -16.33 -14.40
N GLU A 511 32.69 -16.96 -13.35
CA GLU A 511 32.36 -16.64 -11.97
C GLU A 511 32.49 -15.13 -11.68
N LYS A 512 33.59 -14.54 -12.08
CA LYS A 512 33.84 -13.10 -12.02
C LYS A 512 33.62 -12.46 -13.41
N ALA A 513 32.34 -12.53 -13.87
CA ALA A 513 32.01 -11.99 -15.18
C ALA A 513 32.38 -10.50 -15.28
N SER A 514 33.07 -10.13 -16.35
CA SER A 514 33.37 -8.74 -16.71
C SER A 514 32.16 -8.05 -17.36
N GLU A 515 32.26 -6.74 -17.60
CA GLU A 515 31.26 -6.04 -18.41
C GLU A 515 31.09 -6.71 -19.78
N GLY A 516 29.83 -6.85 -20.19
CA GLY A 516 29.49 -7.49 -21.45
C GLY A 516 28.11 -8.11 -21.48
N VAL A 517 27.83 -8.80 -22.57
CA VAL A 517 26.58 -9.54 -22.77
C VAL A 517 26.90 -11.03 -22.89
N TYR A 518 26.19 -11.82 -22.09
CA TYR A 518 26.33 -13.27 -22.03
C TYR A 518 25.00 -13.92 -22.42
N THR A 519 25.04 -14.87 -23.34
CA THR A 519 23.81 -15.60 -23.73
C THR A 519 23.66 -16.87 -22.90
N TYR A 520 22.46 -17.11 -22.40
CA TYR A 520 22.11 -18.34 -21.70
C TYR A 520 20.75 -18.87 -22.18
N GLY A 521 20.74 -20.02 -22.81
CA GLY A 521 19.55 -20.56 -23.46
C GLY A 521 19.00 -19.63 -24.54
N LYS A 522 17.79 -19.12 -24.37
CA LYS A 522 17.15 -18.16 -25.29
C LYS A 522 17.27 -16.70 -24.81
N GLY A 523 17.77 -16.47 -23.61
CA GLY A 523 17.87 -15.14 -23.01
C GLY A 523 19.31 -14.65 -22.88
N ASN A 524 19.44 -13.48 -22.27
CA ASN A 524 20.73 -12.79 -22.13
C ASN A 524 20.93 -12.24 -20.72
N VAL A 525 22.18 -12.11 -20.33
CA VAL A 525 22.62 -11.41 -19.11
C VAL A 525 23.57 -10.30 -19.50
N TYR A 526 23.19 -9.07 -19.23
CA TYR A 526 24.01 -7.88 -19.37
C TYR A 526 24.69 -7.61 -18.04
N VAL A 527 25.99 -7.52 -18.01
CA VAL A 527 26.77 -7.19 -16.80
C VAL A 527 27.28 -5.78 -16.88
N VAL A 528 26.89 -4.94 -15.92
CA VAL A 528 27.31 -3.54 -15.78
C VAL A 528 28.07 -3.41 -14.45
N ARG A 529 29.35 -3.11 -14.49
CA ARG A 529 30.22 -3.01 -13.31
C ARG A 529 30.21 -1.60 -12.71
N GLN A 530 28.98 -1.07 -12.54
CA GLN A 530 28.69 0.17 -11.82
C GLN A 530 27.61 -0.11 -10.79
N ASP A 531 27.71 0.51 -9.61
CA ASP A 531 26.65 0.43 -8.60
C ASP A 531 25.50 1.37 -8.99
N PRO A 532 24.24 0.95 -8.87
CA PRO A 532 23.10 1.74 -9.34
C PRO A 532 23.01 3.15 -8.74
N LYS A 533 23.50 3.37 -7.51
CA LYS A 533 23.56 4.70 -6.90
C LYS A 533 24.24 5.75 -7.78
N GLU A 534 25.20 5.33 -8.59
CA GLU A 534 25.95 6.23 -9.50
C GLU A 534 25.06 6.80 -10.61
N PHE A 535 24.00 6.06 -10.98
CA PHE A 535 23.07 6.48 -12.03
C PHE A 535 22.18 7.66 -11.62
N VAL A 536 22.00 7.88 -10.32
CA VAL A 536 21.12 8.95 -9.80
C VAL A 536 21.85 10.01 -8.97
N MET A 537 22.97 9.64 -8.34
CA MET A 537 23.77 10.57 -7.54
C MET A 537 24.68 11.47 -8.38
N ASN A 538 24.95 11.08 -9.62
CA ASN A 538 25.74 11.87 -10.55
C ASN A 538 24.82 12.58 -11.57
N GLU A 539 25.21 13.79 -11.98
CA GLU A 539 24.55 14.46 -13.10
C GLU A 539 24.72 13.63 -14.37
N ARG A 540 23.61 13.32 -15.07
CA ARG A 540 23.57 12.45 -16.25
C ARG A 540 24.22 11.07 -16.04
N GLY A 541 24.24 10.59 -14.81
CA GLY A 541 24.86 9.29 -14.46
C GLY A 541 24.14 8.08 -15.07
N ASP A 542 22.89 8.25 -15.51
CA ASP A 542 22.01 7.19 -16.00
C ASP A 542 22.27 6.72 -17.44
N ALA A 543 23.16 7.38 -18.18
CA ALA A 543 23.39 7.09 -19.60
C ALA A 543 23.84 5.64 -19.88
N THR A 544 24.67 5.07 -19.00
CA THR A 544 25.10 3.66 -19.14
C THR A 544 23.94 2.70 -18.97
N LEU A 545 23.12 2.90 -17.93
CA LEU A 545 21.94 2.06 -17.67
C LEU A 545 20.97 2.12 -18.85
N LEU A 546 20.59 3.32 -19.30
CA LEU A 546 19.65 3.52 -20.40
C LEU A 546 20.11 2.84 -21.69
N LYS A 547 21.40 2.97 -22.05
CA LYS A 547 21.98 2.28 -23.21
C LYS A 547 21.80 0.76 -23.11
N GLN A 548 22.04 0.17 -21.94
CA GLN A 548 21.89 -1.28 -21.77
C GLN A 548 20.42 -1.70 -21.81
N VAL A 549 19.53 -0.91 -21.21
CA VAL A 549 18.08 -1.19 -21.24
C VAL A 549 17.54 -1.10 -22.67
N GLU A 550 17.91 -0.06 -23.43
CA GLU A 550 17.53 0.08 -24.84
C GLU A 550 18.08 -1.07 -25.70
N HIS A 551 19.32 -1.51 -25.46
CA HIS A 551 19.86 -2.66 -26.15
C HIS A 551 19.16 -3.98 -25.82
N ALA A 552 18.80 -4.18 -24.55
CA ALA A 552 18.13 -5.38 -24.06
C ALA A 552 16.64 -5.45 -24.45
N TYR A 553 15.95 -4.31 -24.41
CA TYR A 553 14.51 -4.23 -24.65
C TYR A 553 14.16 -4.01 -26.14
N GLY A 554 15.01 -3.32 -26.86
CA GLY A 554 14.74 -2.75 -28.18
C GLY A 554 14.27 -1.30 -28.08
N GLN A 555 13.35 -0.90 -28.94
CA GLN A 555 12.86 0.49 -28.97
C GLN A 555 11.93 0.76 -27.78
N LEU A 556 12.32 1.67 -26.88
CA LEU A 556 11.50 2.15 -25.78
C LEU A 556 10.57 3.29 -26.25
N GLU A 557 9.35 3.26 -25.77
CA GLU A 557 8.41 4.37 -25.91
C GLU A 557 8.53 5.27 -24.68
N TYR A 558 9.14 6.43 -24.85
CA TYR A 558 9.27 7.44 -23.80
C TYR A 558 8.09 8.40 -23.80
N LYS A 559 7.64 8.79 -22.60
CA LYS A 559 6.60 9.79 -22.36
C LYS A 559 7.04 10.75 -21.26
N ASN A 560 6.44 11.92 -21.21
CA ASN A 560 6.64 12.84 -20.08
C ASN A 560 5.55 12.70 -19.01
N HIS A 561 4.66 11.71 -19.14
CA HIS A 561 3.52 11.51 -18.25
C HIS A 561 3.15 10.04 -18.13
N PHE A 562 2.48 9.69 -17.05
CA PHE A 562 1.68 8.49 -16.93
C PHE A 562 0.21 8.81 -17.19
N TYR A 563 -0.46 7.89 -17.90
CA TYR A 563 -1.87 8.00 -18.25
C TYR A 563 -2.51 6.61 -18.19
N LEU A 564 -3.70 6.53 -17.60
CA LEU A 564 -4.48 5.31 -17.52
C LEU A 564 -5.98 5.61 -17.56
N GLU A 565 -6.72 4.82 -18.33
CA GLU A 565 -8.18 4.78 -18.33
C GLU A 565 -8.68 3.55 -17.55
N ARG A 566 -9.51 3.80 -16.55
CA ARG A 566 -10.32 2.80 -15.84
C ARG A 566 -11.77 3.22 -15.97
N ALA A 567 -12.33 3.09 -17.18
CA ALA A 567 -13.61 3.69 -17.54
C ALA A 567 -14.69 3.50 -16.47
N PRO A 568 -15.37 4.56 -16.01
CA PRO A 568 -15.37 5.91 -16.60
C PRO A 568 -14.27 6.86 -16.06
N TYR A 569 -13.30 6.39 -15.30
CA TYR A 569 -12.26 7.23 -14.69
C TYR A 569 -11.01 7.32 -15.56
N VAL A 570 -10.41 8.52 -15.56
CA VAL A 570 -9.12 8.81 -16.21
C VAL A 570 -8.16 9.37 -15.17
N MET A 571 -6.97 8.81 -15.12
CA MET A 571 -5.87 9.26 -14.26
C MET A 571 -4.68 9.67 -15.12
N ALA A 572 -4.06 10.79 -14.78
CA ALA A 572 -2.83 11.24 -15.40
C ALA A 572 -1.89 11.88 -14.37
N ALA A 573 -0.59 11.75 -14.60
CA ALA A 573 0.45 12.43 -13.85
C ALA A 573 1.54 12.89 -14.81
N VAL A 574 1.77 14.19 -14.92
CA VAL A 574 2.88 14.73 -15.71
C VAL A 574 4.09 14.88 -14.83
N LEU A 575 5.17 14.20 -15.23
CA LEU A 575 6.39 14.10 -14.44
C LEU A 575 7.18 15.40 -14.49
N ASP A 576 7.51 15.93 -13.33
CA ASP A 576 8.54 16.97 -13.22
C ASP A 576 9.94 16.38 -13.44
N GLU A 577 10.96 17.21 -13.59
CA GLU A 577 12.33 16.75 -13.89
C GLU A 577 12.40 15.74 -15.06
N ASN A 578 11.42 15.76 -15.96
CA ASN A 578 11.34 14.84 -17.08
C ASN A 578 12.44 15.13 -18.11
N ALA A 579 13.09 14.08 -18.61
CA ALA A 579 14.18 14.21 -19.59
C ALA A 579 13.70 14.31 -21.04
N ILE A 580 12.38 14.16 -21.31
CA ILE A 580 11.82 14.09 -22.66
C ILE A 580 11.20 15.42 -23.08
N SER A 581 10.27 15.96 -22.28
CA SER A 581 9.56 17.20 -22.56
C SER A 581 8.95 17.79 -21.30
N ASN A 582 8.99 19.11 -21.18
CA ASN A 582 8.29 19.86 -20.14
C ASN A 582 6.92 20.39 -20.60
N GLU A 583 6.41 19.91 -21.73
CA GLU A 583 5.10 20.31 -22.23
C GLU A 583 3.99 19.70 -21.35
N PRO A 584 2.93 20.45 -21.06
CA PRO A 584 1.78 19.91 -20.34
C PRO A 584 1.04 18.87 -21.20
N LEU A 585 0.41 17.92 -20.51
CA LEU A 585 -0.56 17.01 -21.13
C LEU A 585 -1.87 17.75 -21.34
N GLN A 586 -2.46 17.64 -22.54
CA GLN A 586 -3.78 18.16 -22.85
C GLN A 586 -4.72 17.00 -23.19
N LEU A 587 -5.85 16.91 -22.47
CA LEU A 587 -6.91 15.94 -22.71
C LEU A 587 -8.13 16.67 -23.27
N GLN A 588 -8.74 16.14 -24.31
CA GLN A 588 -9.96 16.69 -24.94
C GLN A 588 -11.12 15.70 -24.79
N GLY A 589 -12.27 16.17 -24.36
CA GLY A 589 -13.47 15.36 -24.06
C GLY A 589 -14.39 16.12 -23.11
N HIS A 590 -15.39 15.43 -22.55
CA HIS A 590 -16.24 16.00 -21.50
C HIS A 590 -15.89 15.37 -20.16
N TYR A 591 -15.14 16.10 -19.34
CA TYR A 591 -14.62 15.59 -18.07
C TYR A 591 -15.21 16.33 -16.87
N ILE A 592 -15.40 15.61 -15.75
CA ILE A 592 -15.59 16.20 -14.42
C ILE A 592 -14.25 16.09 -13.69
N ASP A 593 -13.73 17.21 -13.18
CA ASP A 593 -12.53 17.21 -12.32
C ASP A 593 -12.91 16.75 -10.90
N LEU A 594 -12.41 15.57 -10.51
CA LEU A 594 -12.69 14.96 -9.21
C LEU A 594 -11.75 15.48 -8.11
N PHE A 595 -10.71 16.24 -8.47
CA PHE A 595 -9.86 16.95 -7.52
C PHE A 595 -10.36 18.36 -7.21
N ASP A 596 -11.33 18.87 -7.94
CA ASP A 596 -11.99 20.15 -7.62
C ASP A 596 -13.29 19.88 -6.84
N PRO A 597 -13.43 20.42 -5.59
CA PRO A 597 -14.64 20.24 -4.79
C PRO A 597 -15.91 20.86 -5.40
N LYS A 598 -15.80 21.61 -6.51
CA LYS A 598 -16.93 22.16 -7.28
C LYS A 598 -17.39 21.24 -8.41
N LEU A 599 -16.65 20.17 -8.69
CA LEU A 599 -16.92 19.23 -9.78
C LEU A 599 -17.21 19.94 -11.13
N PRO A 600 -16.31 20.80 -11.64
CA PRO A 600 -16.54 21.48 -12.90
C PRO A 600 -16.56 20.49 -14.07
N CYS A 601 -17.42 20.77 -15.07
CA CYS A 601 -17.37 20.09 -16.36
C CYS A 601 -16.40 20.84 -17.28
N MET A 602 -15.44 20.12 -17.87
CA MET A 602 -14.38 20.70 -18.70
C MET A 602 -14.29 19.97 -20.04
N GLU A 603 -14.04 20.71 -21.13
CA GLU A 603 -13.80 20.16 -22.46
C GLU A 603 -12.32 19.92 -22.75
N VAL A 604 -11.49 20.71 -22.12
CA VAL A 604 -10.03 20.61 -22.21
C VAL A 604 -9.46 20.61 -20.81
N VAL A 605 -8.75 19.56 -20.46
CA VAL A 605 -7.99 19.46 -19.22
C VAL A 605 -6.51 19.62 -19.54
N LYS A 606 -5.85 20.54 -18.86
CA LYS A 606 -4.41 20.78 -18.96
C LYS A 606 -3.74 20.35 -17.66
N VAL A 607 -2.80 19.42 -17.74
CA VAL A 607 -2.02 18.93 -16.61
C VAL A 607 -0.57 19.36 -16.81
N ASN A 608 -0.05 20.22 -15.93
CA ASN A 608 1.33 20.73 -16.03
C ASN A 608 2.34 19.75 -15.40
N PRO A 609 3.65 19.90 -15.71
CA PRO A 609 4.68 19.12 -15.03
C PRO A 609 4.59 19.22 -13.49
N GLY A 610 4.64 18.06 -12.82
CA GLY A 610 4.46 17.94 -11.36
C GLY A 610 3.02 17.87 -10.89
N GLU A 611 2.02 18.04 -11.78
CA GLU A 611 0.60 17.93 -11.45
C GLU A 611 0.01 16.58 -11.82
N GLN A 612 -1.11 16.24 -11.18
CA GLN A 612 -1.92 15.06 -11.41
C GLN A 612 -3.35 15.46 -11.77
N ALA A 613 -4.03 14.56 -12.49
CA ALA A 613 -5.45 14.66 -12.78
C ALA A 613 -6.17 13.37 -12.41
N PHE A 614 -7.35 13.51 -11.83
CA PHE A 614 -8.31 12.45 -11.59
C PHE A 614 -9.68 12.90 -12.10
N LEU A 615 -10.14 12.29 -13.17
CA LEU A 615 -11.27 12.76 -13.96
C LEU A 615 -12.33 11.68 -14.08
N PHE A 616 -13.58 12.10 -14.18
CA PHE A 616 -14.68 11.27 -14.66
C PHE A 616 -14.96 11.65 -16.12
N ASP A 617 -14.87 10.72 -17.05
CA ASP A 617 -15.16 10.89 -18.45
C ASP A 617 -16.67 10.68 -18.69
N ILE A 618 -17.38 11.76 -18.99
CA ILE A 618 -18.82 11.73 -19.24
C ILE A 618 -19.14 10.99 -20.54
N ASP A 619 -18.26 11.06 -21.54
CA ASP A 619 -18.44 10.41 -22.83
C ASP A 619 -18.28 8.87 -22.72
N ALA A 620 -17.62 8.37 -21.70
CA ALA A 620 -17.48 6.94 -21.42
C ALA A 620 -18.73 6.30 -20.77
N VAL A 621 -19.77 7.10 -20.46
CA VAL A 621 -21.02 6.60 -19.88
C VAL A 621 -21.79 5.78 -20.91
N LYS A 622 -21.99 4.47 -20.67
CA LYS A 622 -22.60 3.54 -21.61
C LYS A 622 -24.05 3.88 -22.00
N ASP A 623 -24.86 4.34 -21.03
CA ASP A 623 -26.25 4.73 -21.23
C ASP A 623 -26.46 6.18 -20.78
N ALA A 624 -26.23 7.08 -21.71
CA ALA A 624 -26.38 8.51 -21.49
C ALA A 624 -27.83 8.98 -21.29
N MET A 625 -28.83 8.10 -21.47
CA MET A 625 -30.25 8.39 -21.23
C MET A 625 -30.73 7.88 -19.87
N ARG A 626 -29.94 7.02 -19.19
CA ARG A 626 -30.23 6.57 -17.85
C ARG A 626 -29.76 7.62 -16.83
N PRO A 627 -30.66 8.10 -15.94
CA PRO A 627 -30.23 9.01 -14.88
C PRO A 627 -29.31 8.31 -13.92
N GLN A 628 -28.23 8.96 -13.50
CA GLN A 628 -27.25 8.40 -12.57
C GLN A 628 -26.39 9.50 -11.95
N VAL A 629 -25.88 9.26 -10.74
CA VAL A 629 -24.88 10.10 -10.10
C VAL A 629 -23.50 9.75 -10.68
N LEU A 630 -22.81 10.73 -11.28
CA LEU A 630 -21.50 10.54 -11.89
C LEU A 630 -20.36 10.69 -10.87
N ALA A 631 -20.47 11.71 -10.01
CA ALA A 631 -19.54 12.00 -8.96
C ALA A 631 -20.25 12.64 -7.76
N ALA A 632 -19.85 12.32 -6.55
CA ALA A 632 -20.45 12.91 -5.35
C ALA A 632 -19.53 12.84 -4.12
N ALA A 633 -19.69 13.80 -3.23
CA ALA A 633 -19.11 13.78 -1.87
C ALA A 633 -19.97 12.97 -0.88
N SER A 634 -20.80 12.06 -1.37
CA SER A 634 -21.65 11.17 -0.58
C SER A 634 -21.88 9.85 -1.29
N ARG A 635 -22.14 8.79 -0.56
CA ARG A 635 -22.57 7.50 -1.11
C ARG A 635 -24.08 7.48 -1.31
N GLN A 636 -24.55 6.89 -2.41
CA GLN A 636 -25.96 6.80 -2.76
C GLN A 636 -26.52 5.43 -2.37
N TYR A 637 -27.75 5.45 -1.87
CA TYR A 637 -28.51 4.29 -1.44
C TYR A 637 -29.93 4.37 -1.98
N GLU A 638 -30.60 3.23 -2.11
CA GLU A 638 -32.01 3.13 -2.46
C GLU A 638 -32.38 3.84 -3.76
N GLU A 639 -31.48 3.76 -4.76
CA GLU A 639 -31.73 4.37 -6.08
C GLU A 639 -33.00 3.81 -6.72
N LYS A 640 -33.84 4.71 -7.21
CA LYS A 640 -35.08 4.40 -7.94
C LYS A 640 -35.13 5.21 -9.21
N VAL A 641 -35.10 4.51 -10.35
CA VAL A 641 -35.22 5.10 -11.68
C VAL A 641 -36.63 4.85 -12.19
N GLY A 642 -37.43 5.91 -12.35
CA GLY A 642 -38.74 5.88 -13.00
C GLY A 642 -38.66 6.38 -14.44
N GLU A 643 -39.78 6.38 -15.16
CA GLU A 643 -39.86 6.84 -16.56
C GLU A 643 -39.41 8.31 -16.73
N ARG A 644 -39.75 9.15 -15.77
CA ARG A 644 -39.39 10.59 -15.74
C ARG A 644 -38.95 11.07 -14.36
N SER A 645 -38.37 10.17 -13.60
CA SER A 645 -37.93 10.49 -12.23
C SER A 645 -36.70 9.69 -11.85
N PHE A 646 -35.90 10.28 -10.97
CA PHE A 646 -34.77 9.66 -10.31
C PHE A 646 -34.78 10.02 -8.83
N ALA A 647 -34.72 9.05 -7.95
CA ALA A 647 -34.69 9.28 -6.52
C ALA A 647 -33.64 8.41 -5.84
N PHE A 648 -33.03 8.91 -4.78
CA PHE A 648 -32.03 8.19 -3.97
C PHE A 648 -31.88 8.83 -2.59
N THR A 649 -31.17 8.12 -1.72
CA THR A 649 -30.72 8.63 -0.41
C THR A 649 -29.23 8.86 -0.44
N ALA A 650 -28.76 10.10 -0.16
CA ALA A 650 -27.35 10.46 -0.06
C ALA A 650 -26.89 10.43 1.41
N LYS A 651 -25.79 9.73 1.71
CA LYS A 651 -25.21 9.65 3.06
C LYS A 651 -23.71 9.99 3.04
N SER A 652 -23.26 10.73 4.06
CA SER A 652 -21.86 11.11 4.28
C SER A 652 -21.69 11.66 5.70
N PRO A 653 -20.46 11.82 6.22
CA PRO A 653 -20.25 12.36 7.56
C PRO A 653 -20.94 13.68 7.82
N ALA A 654 -21.49 13.86 9.02
CA ALA A 654 -22.05 15.16 9.45
C ALA A 654 -20.97 16.26 9.47
N ASN A 655 -21.39 17.52 9.32
CA ASN A 655 -20.53 18.71 9.28
C ASN A 655 -19.61 18.76 8.05
N THR A 656 -19.97 18.05 6.98
CA THR A 656 -19.31 18.14 5.68
C THR A 656 -20.30 18.60 4.62
N ASP A 657 -19.82 19.18 3.53
CA ASP A 657 -20.66 19.63 2.42
C ASP A 657 -20.70 18.56 1.34
N ASN A 658 -21.88 18.30 0.79
CA ASN A 658 -22.05 17.49 -0.39
C ASN A 658 -21.97 18.36 -1.64
N VAL A 659 -21.32 17.82 -2.64
CA VAL A 659 -21.41 18.24 -4.03
C VAL A 659 -21.63 17.00 -4.87
N MET A 660 -22.50 17.06 -5.87
CA MET A 660 -22.70 15.93 -6.78
C MET A 660 -23.03 16.40 -8.19
N ARG A 661 -22.57 15.64 -9.19
CA ARG A 661 -22.95 15.73 -10.58
C ARG A 661 -23.84 14.58 -10.96
N ILE A 662 -25.02 14.89 -11.45
CA ILE A 662 -26.07 13.91 -11.79
C ILE A 662 -26.38 14.03 -13.27
N LEU A 663 -26.16 12.96 -14.04
CA LEU A 663 -26.55 12.87 -15.43
C LEU A 663 -28.06 12.67 -15.52
N LEU A 664 -28.74 13.46 -16.33
CA LEU A 664 -30.18 13.36 -16.56
C LEU A 664 -30.49 13.31 -18.08
N PRO A 665 -31.57 12.63 -18.50
CA PRO A 665 -31.98 12.63 -19.90
C PRO A 665 -32.36 14.02 -20.43
N LYS A 666 -32.89 14.89 -19.55
CA LYS A 666 -33.38 16.24 -19.86
C LYS A 666 -33.23 17.16 -18.67
N GLU A 667 -33.32 18.45 -18.91
CA GLU A 667 -33.39 19.48 -17.87
C GLU A 667 -34.48 19.15 -16.83
N PRO A 668 -34.12 19.19 -15.52
CA PRO A 668 -35.09 18.89 -14.48
C PRO A 668 -36.17 19.96 -14.38
N LYS A 669 -37.41 19.50 -14.25
CA LYS A 669 -38.58 20.37 -13.93
C LYS A 669 -38.74 20.59 -12.44
N MET A 670 -38.36 19.61 -11.66
CA MET A 670 -38.43 19.67 -10.21
C MET A 670 -37.22 18.97 -9.60
N VAL A 671 -36.59 19.62 -8.67
CA VAL A 671 -35.57 19.06 -7.78
C VAL A 671 -36.08 19.22 -6.34
N LYS A 672 -36.20 18.12 -5.63
CA LYS A 672 -36.63 18.12 -4.24
C LYS A 672 -35.55 17.44 -3.40
N VAL A 673 -35.05 18.17 -2.42
CA VAL A 673 -34.03 17.69 -1.49
C VAL A 673 -34.55 17.91 -0.07
N ALA A 674 -34.38 16.91 0.81
CA ALA A 674 -34.80 17.00 2.20
C ALA A 674 -33.82 17.86 3.07
N ALA A 675 -33.26 18.92 2.48
CA ALA A 675 -32.35 19.89 3.09
C ALA A 675 -32.36 21.19 2.28
N THR A 676 -31.76 22.24 2.82
CA THR A 676 -31.44 23.46 2.03
C THR A 676 -30.39 23.09 0.98
N TYR A 677 -30.63 23.44 -0.27
CA TYR A 677 -29.76 23.07 -1.38
C TYR A 677 -29.57 24.21 -2.40
N GLN A 678 -28.53 24.07 -3.22
CA GLN A 678 -28.29 24.83 -4.43
C GLN A 678 -28.22 23.86 -5.61
N SER A 679 -28.69 24.29 -6.80
CA SER A 679 -28.59 23.45 -7.99
C SER A 679 -28.35 24.31 -9.23
N GLU A 680 -27.61 23.76 -10.19
CA GLU A 680 -27.27 24.36 -11.47
C GLU A 680 -27.36 23.29 -12.57
N TRP A 681 -28.04 23.61 -13.67
CA TRP A 681 -28.15 22.74 -14.83
C TRP A 681 -27.15 23.11 -15.91
N ASP A 682 -26.35 22.16 -16.33
CA ASP A 682 -25.49 22.26 -17.50
C ASP A 682 -26.15 21.53 -18.69
N ALA A 683 -26.71 22.31 -19.61
CA ALA A 683 -27.39 21.76 -20.78
C ALA A 683 -26.44 21.07 -21.75
N LYS A 684 -25.16 21.44 -21.78
CA LYS A 684 -24.16 20.86 -22.69
C LYS A 684 -23.81 19.43 -22.32
N THR A 685 -23.50 19.19 -21.08
CA THR A 685 -23.19 17.85 -20.55
C THR A 685 -24.42 17.09 -20.07
N ARG A 686 -25.58 17.73 -20.03
CA ARG A 686 -26.83 17.23 -19.43
C ARG A 686 -26.65 16.79 -17.99
N THR A 687 -25.88 17.55 -17.22
CA THR A 687 -25.66 17.26 -15.82
C THR A 687 -26.25 18.32 -14.91
N LEU A 688 -26.82 17.87 -13.80
CA LEU A 688 -27.25 18.70 -12.69
C LEU A 688 -26.15 18.72 -11.63
N LEU A 689 -25.63 19.91 -11.31
CA LEU A 689 -24.85 20.14 -10.10
C LEU A 689 -25.81 20.34 -8.95
N LEU A 690 -25.61 19.62 -7.85
CA LEU A 690 -26.43 19.72 -6.65
C LEU A 690 -25.54 19.81 -5.41
N GLN A 691 -25.84 20.74 -4.51
CA GLN A 691 -25.06 21.00 -3.29
C GLN A 691 -25.98 21.14 -2.08
N PHE A 692 -25.62 20.50 -0.96
CA PHE A 692 -26.31 20.57 0.33
C PHE A 692 -25.39 20.12 1.48
N GLU A 693 -25.79 20.29 2.73
CA GLU A 693 -25.03 19.79 3.87
C GLU A 693 -25.29 18.28 4.06
N ASN A 694 -24.23 17.51 4.25
CA ASN A 694 -24.28 16.06 4.43
C ASN A 694 -24.91 15.63 5.77
N GLN A 695 -25.59 14.47 5.76
CA GLN A 695 -26.13 13.82 6.95
C GLN A 695 -25.89 12.30 6.86
N PRO A 696 -25.37 11.66 7.91
CA PRO A 696 -25.14 10.20 7.92
C PRO A 696 -26.44 9.39 7.99
N GLU A 697 -27.52 9.97 8.48
CA GLU A 697 -28.86 9.36 8.47
C GLU A 697 -29.45 9.31 7.07
N GLY A 698 -29.01 10.20 6.17
CA GLY A 698 -29.41 10.28 4.78
C GLY A 698 -30.27 11.48 4.43
N ILE A 699 -30.00 12.05 3.29
CA ILE A 699 -30.79 13.12 2.64
C ILE A 699 -31.50 12.51 1.44
N GLN A 700 -32.82 12.61 1.41
CA GLN A 700 -33.64 12.18 0.30
C GLN A 700 -33.54 13.19 -0.85
N VAL A 701 -33.30 12.69 -2.05
CA VAL A 701 -33.26 13.48 -3.30
C VAL A 701 -34.26 12.88 -4.27
N GLU A 702 -35.12 13.71 -4.86
CA GLU A 702 -36.06 13.34 -5.91
C GLU A 702 -35.98 14.36 -7.03
N ILE A 703 -35.80 13.89 -8.27
CA ILE A 703 -35.64 14.71 -9.47
C ILE A 703 -36.66 14.22 -10.51
N THR A 704 -37.37 15.18 -11.17
CA THR A 704 -38.26 14.85 -12.29
C THR A 704 -37.98 15.76 -13.48
N TRP A 705 -38.19 15.25 -14.73
CA TRP A 705 -37.97 15.95 -15.99
C TRP A 705 -39.08 15.78 -17.00
#